data_4c66d086de568369e5e09cfed1bdce9d
#
_entry.id   4c66d086de568369e5e09cfed1bdce9d
#
_cell.length_a   1.000
_cell.length_b   1.000
_cell.length_c   1.000
_cell.angle_alpha   90.00
_cell.angle_beta   90.00
_cell.angle_gamma   90.00
#
_symmetry.space_group_name_H-M   'P 1'
#
loop_
_entity.id
_entity.type
_entity.pdbx_description
1 polymer ?
#
loop_
_entity_poly.entity_id
_entity_poly.type
_entity_poly.pdbx_seq_one_letter_code
_entity_poly.pdbx_strand_id
1 'polypeptide(L)'
;MLYSDPPARISTPGTFQFAPAVNAKYTIGHDFVKDALAELFRETTSIGADIETYGLGLAGRRLKSVSFGSGTQAVVLDPRDPFQRDLIIKGHAHADELIYHNSPFDLPNLYMNSLVSLDDVRKVTDTLIYCRLANPGERVRKNLEDACDRYLQTGPGGQLYKAFKALGLNKTDGFLQFDLDRPIYAQGAASDPIMTWRLHQVVKRAAYDRLTTGHPFGSQGVTGNEAWELVERENRINRMITLPRSCKGFRVDFDYLDRYSEDNAHELTDAERDLAELNIRPGNGQDLAKALESLGAIDPTHPRTKTGLLQMDAKAVSKLSHPVAAKFKRHKEISHIRKDYLAKVAELADDNGLVHPTINLLTAATGRVAMGEPPLQQFSGSARGILLADVGDDMTSIDLSQGEPLTIANAAGDMDVIAGYEAGTSDLYTQLGVGSGMLPPGTTTLDCEMDPVKKKIRGVLKTTLLAQLYGEGLAKLTADLGLDDGPWEYPSDWEVQKRGFNPELKYPQYAAAKQYRKAVFRAMPKTEEFIIKLKAIARQHRMMLTIAGRVLDVPWSPKYKRVEEHKGVNYFCQGGQYDLIADALLRVIDAGLQDAVYLTLHDEFVVSTSASSEIRAILEKPSERFCFWAKRTPILRTDMKHLGERWASA
;
A
#
# COMPACT_ATOMS: atom_id res chain seq x y z
N MET A 1 13.61 -17.33 -25.15
CA MET A 1 12.35 -17.87 -25.70
C MET A 1 11.44 -18.22 -24.54
N LEU A 2 10.32 -17.52 -24.37
CA LEU A 2 9.38 -17.73 -23.28
C LEU A 2 8.57 -19.04 -23.38
N TYR A 3 8.57 -19.69 -24.56
CA TYR A 3 7.77 -20.86 -24.83
C TYR A 3 8.63 -21.98 -25.45
N SER A 4 9.13 -22.86 -24.60
CA SER A 4 9.92 -24.02 -25.04
C SER A 4 9.08 -25.27 -25.34
N ASP A 5 7.85 -25.32 -24.82
CA ASP A 5 6.98 -26.48 -24.97
C ASP A 5 6.01 -26.31 -26.15
N PRO A 6 5.67 -27.36 -26.88
CA PRO A 6 4.68 -27.27 -27.95
C PRO A 6 3.32 -26.83 -27.38
N PRO A 7 2.52 -26.07 -28.14
CA PRO A 7 1.18 -25.68 -27.71
C PRO A 7 0.33 -26.90 -27.39
N ALA A 8 -0.46 -26.81 -26.34
CA ALA A 8 -1.38 -27.87 -25.98
C ALA A 8 -2.40 -28.11 -27.12
N ARG A 9 -2.49 -29.32 -27.59
CA ARG A 9 -3.50 -29.72 -28.60
C ARG A 9 -4.83 -29.99 -27.92
N ILE A 10 -5.72 -28.99 -27.91
CA ILE A 10 -7.04 -29.19 -27.33
C ILE A 10 -8.15 -28.59 -28.12
N SER A 11 -9.09 -29.12 -27.78
CA SER A 11 -9.94 -29.91 -28.56
C SER A 11 -11.41 -29.52 -28.52
N THR A 12 -12.11 -29.31 -27.47
CA THR A 12 -13.58 -29.21 -27.55
C THR A 12 -14.16 -28.14 -26.66
N PRO A 13 -15.11 -27.32 -27.22
CA PRO A 13 -16.00 -26.50 -26.38
C PRO A 13 -16.77 -27.37 -25.39
N GLY A 14 -17.03 -26.83 -24.20
CA GLY A 14 -17.77 -27.52 -23.17
C GLY A 14 -18.68 -26.58 -22.38
N THR A 15 -19.56 -27.19 -21.62
CA THR A 15 -20.43 -26.48 -20.68
C THR A 15 -20.09 -26.91 -19.23
N PHE A 16 -20.28 -26.01 -18.30
CA PHE A 16 -20.11 -26.30 -16.87
C PHE A 16 -21.15 -25.54 -16.06
N GLN A 17 -21.46 -26.07 -14.90
CA GLN A 17 -22.35 -25.38 -13.96
C GLN A 17 -21.57 -24.34 -13.18
N PHE A 18 -21.88 -23.09 -13.47
CA PHE A 18 -21.20 -21.93 -12.90
C PHE A 18 -21.74 -21.52 -11.53
N ALA A 19 -23.04 -21.60 -11.34
CA ALA A 19 -23.76 -21.37 -10.08
C ALA A 19 -24.97 -22.30 -10.04
N PRO A 20 -25.67 -22.43 -8.86
CA PRO A 20 -26.85 -23.27 -8.75
C PRO A 20 -27.92 -22.87 -9.74
N ALA A 21 -27.99 -22.87 -10.89
CA ALA A 21 -28.94 -22.50 -11.92
C ALA A 21 -28.34 -21.78 -13.15
N VAL A 22 -27.01 -21.61 -13.22
CA VAL A 22 -26.38 -20.95 -14.37
C VAL A 22 -25.43 -21.90 -15.05
N ASN A 23 -25.76 -22.29 -16.27
CA ASN A 23 -24.86 -23.03 -17.15
C ASN A 23 -23.97 -22.04 -17.89
N ALA A 24 -22.67 -22.21 -17.81
CA ALA A 24 -21.69 -21.44 -18.57
C ALA A 24 -21.12 -22.29 -19.71
N LYS A 25 -20.76 -21.63 -20.80
CA LYS A 25 -20.08 -22.21 -21.95
C LYS A 25 -18.64 -21.73 -21.95
N TYR A 26 -17.71 -22.63 -22.17
CA TYR A 26 -16.33 -22.28 -22.49
C TYR A 26 -15.94 -22.82 -23.86
N THR A 27 -15.13 -22.07 -24.59
CA THR A 27 -14.57 -22.48 -25.86
C THR A 27 -13.06 -22.47 -25.78
N ILE A 28 -12.45 -23.57 -26.19
CA ILE A 28 -11.01 -23.79 -26.20
C ILE A 28 -10.66 -24.61 -27.45
N GLY A 29 -9.42 -24.48 -27.93
CA GLY A 29 -8.93 -25.23 -29.07
C GLY A 29 -8.90 -24.42 -30.35
N HIS A 30 -7.87 -24.69 -31.16
CA HIS A 30 -7.46 -23.93 -32.34
C HIS A 30 -8.62 -23.66 -33.33
N ASP A 31 -9.44 -24.65 -33.60
CA ASP A 31 -10.46 -24.57 -34.65
C ASP A 31 -11.74 -23.81 -34.25
N PHE A 32 -11.94 -23.56 -32.94
CA PHE A 32 -13.20 -23.02 -32.41
C PHE A 32 -13.07 -21.60 -31.85
N VAL A 33 -11.90 -21.22 -31.37
CA VAL A 33 -11.72 -19.99 -30.58
C VAL A 33 -11.92 -18.72 -31.37
N LYS A 34 -11.64 -18.71 -32.68
CA LYS A 34 -11.82 -17.52 -33.55
C LYS A 34 -13.27 -17.10 -33.62
N ASP A 35 -14.15 -18.03 -33.96
CA ASP A 35 -15.57 -17.74 -34.13
C ASP A 35 -16.24 -17.44 -32.80
N ALA A 36 -15.85 -18.16 -31.74
CA ALA A 36 -16.33 -17.90 -30.38
C ALA A 36 -15.91 -16.54 -29.87
N LEU A 37 -14.66 -16.10 -30.12
CA LEU A 37 -14.20 -14.77 -29.76
C LEU A 37 -14.93 -13.68 -30.53
N ALA A 38 -15.16 -13.90 -31.84
CA ALA A 38 -15.94 -12.97 -32.67
C ALA A 38 -17.40 -12.90 -32.22
N GLU A 39 -17.99 -14.00 -31.76
CA GLU A 39 -19.33 -14.03 -31.16
C GLU A 39 -19.36 -13.23 -29.86
N LEU A 40 -18.40 -13.45 -28.97
CA LEU A 40 -18.29 -12.76 -27.70
C LEU A 40 -18.21 -11.23 -27.88
N PHE A 41 -17.39 -10.74 -28.80
CA PHE A 41 -17.26 -9.32 -29.11
C PHE A 41 -18.43 -8.71 -29.89
N ARG A 42 -19.28 -9.52 -30.53
CA ARG A 42 -20.55 -9.03 -31.06
C ARG A 42 -21.59 -8.72 -29.99
N GLU A 43 -21.49 -9.37 -28.85
CA GLU A 43 -22.40 -9.14 -27.73
C GLU A 43 -22.01 -7.93 -26.90
N THR A 44 -20.71 -7.74 -26.69
CA THR A 44 -20.20 -6.63 -25.87
C THR A 44 -18.72 -6.34 -26.15
N THR A 45 -18.35 -5.07 -26.07
CA THR A 45 -16.94 -4.61 -26.12
C THR A 45 -16.35 -4.30 -24.73
N SER A 46 -17.19 -4.41 -23.66
CA SER A 46 -16.76 -4.41 -22.27
C SER A 46 -16.63 -5.86 -21.81
N ILE A 47 -15.40 -6.35 -21.63
CA ILE A 47 -15.09 -7.77 -21.54
C ILE A 47 -14.29 -8.10 -20.28
N GLY A 48 -14.67 -9.16 -19.57
CA GLY A 48 -13.86 -9.75 -18.50
C GLY A 48 -12.64 -10.45 -19.08
N ALA A 49 -11.48 -10.27 -18.48
CA ALA A 49 -10.24 -10.92 -18.89
C ALA A 49 -9.46 -11.42 -17.68
N ASP A 50 -8.69 -12.49 -17.91
CA ASP A 50 -7.86 -13.12 -16.89
C ASP A 50 -6.70 -13.87 -17.53
N ILE A 51 -5.61 -14.09 -16.76
CA ILE A 51 -4.49 -14.92 -17.19
C ILE A 51 -4.21 -16.04 -16.19
N GLU A 52 -3.74 -17.17 -16.74
CA GLU A 52 -3.11 -18.21 -15.92
C GLU A 52 -1.63 -18.30 -16.24
N THR A 53 -0.84 -18.52 -15.19
CA THR A 53 0.63 -18.64 -15.29
C THR A 53 1.08 -19.99 -14.75
N TYR A 54 2.32 -20.40 -15.10
CA TYR A 54 2.94 -21.63 -14.56
C TYR A 54 3.38 -21.48 -13.10
N GLY A 55 3.48 -20.25 -12.57
CA GLY A 55 3.84 -19.97 -11.18
C GLY A 55 3.95 -18.48 -10.91
N LEU A 56 4.34 -18.10 -9.69
CA LEU A 56 4.35 -16.72 -9.23
C LEU A 56 5.70 -16.02 -9.40
N GLY A 57 6.83 -16.75 -9.42
CA GLY A 57 8.16 -16.17 -9.67
C GLY A 57 8.36 -15.79 -11.14
N LEU A 58 9.42 -15.02 -11.45
CA LEU A 58 9.70 -14.58 -12.83
C LEU A 58 9.74 -15.74 -13.83
N ALA A 59 10.43 -16.83 -13.48
CA ALA A 59 10.46 -18.05 -14.28
C ALA A 59 9.08 -18.72 -14.41
N GLY A 60 8.21 -18.54 -13.42
CA GLY A 60 6.84 -19.06 -13.40
C GLY A 60 5.80 -18.10 -14.02
N ARG A 61 6.16 -16.85 -14.29
CA ARG A 61 5.30 -15.88 -14.98
C ARG A 61 5.13 -16.14 -16.48
N ARG A 62 5.60 -17.28 -16.96
CA ARG A 62 5.24 -17.79 -18.27
C ARG A 62 3.73 -17.98 -18.34
N LEU A 63 3.13 -17.33 -19.34
CA LEU A 63 1.69 -17.41 -19.55
C LEU A 63 1.28 -18.82 -19.99
N LYS A 64 0.25 -19.33 -19.38
CA LYS A 64 -0.32 -20.63 -19.67
C LYS A 64 -1.61 -20.51 -20.49
N SER A 65 -2.46 -19.57 -20.12
CA SER A 65 -3.64 -19.19 -20.90
C SER A 65 -3.97 -17.72 -20.71
N VAL A 66 -4.70 -17.19 -21.68
CA VAL A 66 -5.39 -15.90 -21.62
C VAL A 66 -6.84 -16.15 -21.92
N SER A 67 -7.74 -15.63 -21.12
CA SER A 67 -9.17 -15.86 -21.28
C SER A 67 -9.95 -14.55 -21.33
N PHE A 68 -10.98 -14.54 -22.19
CA PHE A 68 -11.96 -13.47 -22.29
C PHE A 68 -13.34 -14.03 -21.98
N GLY A 69 -14.19 -13.27 -21.27
CA GLY A 69 -15.52 -13.73 -20.92
C GLY A 69 -16.51 -12.62 -20.63
N SER A 70 -17.79 -12.94 -20.86
CA SER A 70 -18.93 -12.11 -20.48
C SER A 70 -20.15 -12.96 -20.17
N GLY A 71 -21.08 -12.45 -19.39
CA GLY A 71 -22.35 -13.12 -19.11
C GLY A 71 -22.20 -14.58 -18.64
N THR A 72 -22.27 -15.54 -19.55
CA THR A 72 -22.18 -16.97 -19.29
C THR A 72 -21.24 -17.68 -20.25
N GLN A 73 -20.43 -16.95 -21.01
CA GLN A 73 -19.52 -17.57 -21.96
C GLN A 73 -18.10 -16.99 -21.85
N ALA A 74 -17.12 -17.85 -22.13
CA ALA A 74 -15.73 -17.48 -22.16
C ALA A 74 -14.97 -18.21 -23.26
N VAL A 75 -13.89 -17.59 -23.73
CA VAL A 75 -12.92 -18.15 -24.67
C VAL A 75 -11.57 -18.22 -23.97
N VAL A 76 -10.98 -19.41 -23.93
CA VAL A 76 -9.66 -19.67 -23.34
C VAL A 76 -8.67 -19.89 -24.47
N LEU A 77 -7.61 -19.11 -24.49
CA LEU A 77 -6.62 -19.05 -25.54
C LEU A 77 -5.24 -19.48 -25.03
N ASP A 78 -4.55 -20.27 -25.84
CA ASP A 78 -3.16 -20.68 -25.56
C ASP A 78 -2.19 -19.69 -26.22
N PRO A 79 -1.46 -18.86 -25.45
CA PRO A 79 -0.53 -17.87 -26.00
C PRO A 79 0.71 -18.51 -26.68
N ARG A 80 0.90 -19.83 -26.56
CA ARG A 80 1.99 -20.58 -27.21
C ARG A 80 1.65 -20.92 -28.68
N ASP A 81 0.36 -20.98 -29.00
CA ASP A 81 -0.12 -21.14 -30.39
C ASP A 81 -0.06 -19.79 -31.11
N PRO A 82 0.73 -19.63 -32.19
CA PRO A 82 0.86 -18.34 -32.88
C PRO A 82 -0.46 -17.76 -33.39
N PHE A 83 -1.39 -18.59 -33.80
CA PHE A 83 -2.72 -18.14 -34.25
C PHE A 83 -3.55 -17.60 -33.07
N GLN A 84 -3.59 -18.31 -31.97
CA GLN A 84 -4.32 -17.87 -30.78
C GLN A 84 -3.64 -16.64 -30.13
N ARG A 85 -2.31 -16.54 -30.21
CA ARG A 85 -1.56 -15.36 -29.81
C ARG A 85 -2.02 -14.10 -30.56
N ASP A 86 -2.21 -14.19 -31.88
CA ASP A 86 -2.73 -13.09 -32.70
C ASP A 86 -4.18 -12.73 -32.27
N LEU A 87 -4.99 -13.73 -31.94
CA LEU A 87 -6.34 -13.50 -31.41
C LEU A 87 -6.34 -12.83 -30.04
N ILE A 88 -5.38 -13.14 -29.15
CA ILE A 88 -5.23 -12.48 -27.86
C ILE A 88 -4.92 -10.98 -28.07
N ILE A 89 -3.96 -10.66 -28.94
CA ILE A 89 -3.61 -9.28 -29.27
C ILE A 89 -4.82 -8.53 -29.84
N LYS A 90 -5.50 -9.14 -30.81
CA LYS A 90 -6.70 -8.55 -31.43
C LYS A 90 -7.85 -8.37 -30.44
N GLY A 91 -8.03 -9.32 -29.52
CA GLY A 91 -9.06 -9.24 -28.48
C GLY A 91 -8.85 -8.05 -27.56
N HIS A 92 -7.63 -7.85 -27.07
CA HIS A 92 -7.30 -6.68 -26.23
C HIS A 92 -7.45 -5.37 -27.01
N ALA A 93 -6.97 -5.32 -28.25
CA ALA A 93 -7.08 -4.13 -29.10
C ALA A 93 -8.54 -3.76 -29.42
N HIS A 94 -9.41 -4.76 -29.63
CA HIS A 94 -10.81 -4.58 -30.02
C HIS A 94 -11.71 -4.14 -28.86
N ALA A 95 -11.41 -4.54 -27.62
CA ALA A 95 -12.19 -4.17 -26.45
C ALA A 95 -12.18 -2.65 -26.23
N ASP A 96 -13.33 -2.08 -25.88
CA ASP A 96 -13.44 -0.70 -25.40
C ASP A 96 -13.13 -0.62 -23.90
N GLU A 97 -13.46 -1.67 -23.14
CA GLU A 97 -13.15 -1.81 -21.72
C GLU A 97 -12.69 -3.25 -21.43
N LEU A 98 -11.55 -3.36 -20.77
CA LEU A 98 -10.96 -4.61 -20.29
C LEU A 98 -11.13 -4.69 -18.76
N ILE A 99 -11.92 -5.65 -18.30
CA ILE A 99 -12.25 -5.80 -16.88
C ILE A 99 -11.40 -6.92 -16.29
N TYR A 100 -10.54 -6.57 -15.33
CA TYR A 100 -9.68 -7.49 -14.59
C TYR A 100 -10.03 -7.49 -13.08
N HIS A 101 -9.55 -8.50 -12.38
CA HIS A 101 -9.56 -8.53 -10.93
C HIS A 101 -8.14 -8.67 -10.39
N ASN A 102 -7.55 -7.60 -9.87
CA ASN A 102 -6.15 -7.48 -9.50
C ASN A 102 -5.21 -7.30 -10.71
N SER A 103 -5.59 -6.41 -11.60
CA SER A 103 -4.89 -6.08 -12.85
C SER A 103 -3.37 -5.84 -12.75
N PRO A 104 -2.78 -5.40 -11.61
CA PRO A 104 -1.32 -5.31 -11.45
C PRO A 104 -0.58 -6.65 -11.55
N PHE A 105 -1.27 -7.78 -11.45
CA PHE A 105 -0.69 -9.09 -11.73
C PHE A 105 -0.70 -9.41 -13.23
N ASP A 106 -1.83 -9.17 -13.89
CA ASP A 106 -2.09 -9.62 -15.27
C ASP A 106 -1.34 -8.76 -16.31
N LEU A 107 -1.51 -7.44 -16.22
CA LEU A 107 -1.10 -6.53 -17.29
C LEU A 107 0.41 -6.49 -17.52
N PRO A 108 1.29 -6.43 -16.48
CA PRO A 108 2.72 -6.52 -16.70
C PRO A 108 3.14 -7.83 -17.36
N ASN A 109 2.51 -8.97 -16.98
CA ASN A 109 2.79 -10.27 -17.60
C ASN A 109 2.39 -10.30 -19.08
N LEU A 110 1.23 -9.75 -19.42
CA LEU A 110 0.78 -9.62 -20.82
C LEU A 110 1.69 -8.67 -21.61
N TYR A 111 2.07 -7.55 -21.04
CA TYR A 111 2.94 -6.54 -21.67
C TYR A 111 4.34 -7.09 -21.96
N MET A 112 4.99 -7.72 -20.97
CA MET A 112 6.30 -8.38 -21.14
C MET A 112 6.28 -9.46 -22.23
N ASN A 113 5.12 -10.08 -22.45
CA ASN A 113 4.92 -11.06 -23.51
C ASN A 113 4.45 -10.45 -24.83
N SER A 114 4.42 -9.12 -24.95
CA SER A 114 3.95 -8.39 -26.15
C SER A 114 2.54 -8.81 -26.61
N LEU A 115 1.63 -9.02 -25.67
CA LEU A 115 0.22 -9.38 -25.91
C LEU A 115 -0.72 -8.21 -25.72
N VAL A 116 -0.27 -7.13 -25.10
CA VAL A 116 -0.98 -5.87 -24.92
C VAL A 116 -0.06 -4.69 -25.18
N SER A 117 -0.64 -3.60 -25.67
CA SER A 117 0.00 -2.29 -25.76
C SER A 117 -0.31 -1.43 -24.53
N LEU A 118 0.37 -0.30 -24.35
CA LEU A 118 0.00 0.67 -23.31
C LEU A 118 -1.40 1.27 -23.55
N ASP A 119 -1.83 1.37 -24.81
CA ASP A 119 -3.18 1.86 -25.11
C ASP A 119 -4.24 0.86 -24.64
N ASP A 120 -3.98 -0.45 -24.71
CA ASP A 120 -4.86 -1.47 -24.14
C ASP A 120 -4.87 -1.41 -22.62
N VAL A 121 -3.72 -1.19 -21.98
CA VAL A 121 -3.59 -1.00 -20.53
C VAL A 121 -4.45 0.18 -20.05
N ARG A 122 -4.56 1.24 -20.85
CA ARG A 122 -5.39 2.43 -20.54
C ARG A 122 -6.90 2.19 -20.60
N LYS A 123 -7.34 1.06 -21.14
CA LYS A 123 -8.76 0.65 -21.16
C LYS A 123 -9.18 -0.19 -19.94
N VAL A 124 -8.24 -0.46 -19.03
CA VAL A 124 -8.44 -1.42 -17.94
C VAL A 124 -9.31 -0.83 -16.82
N THR A 125 -10.26 -1.63 -16.36
CA THR A 125 -11.02 -1.45 -15.12
C THR A 125 -10.71 -2.60 -14.18
N ASP A 126 -10.32 -2.30 -12.94
CA ASP A 126 -10.00 -3.29 -11.91
C ASP A 126 -11.13 -3.42 -10.89
N THR A 127 -11.81 -4.55 -10.87
CA THR A 127 -12.90 -4.81 -9.91
C THR A 127 -12.44 -4.92 -8.47
N LEU A 128 -11.17 -5.25 -8.21
CA LEU A 128 -10.62 -5.27 -6.86
C LEU A 128 -10.59 -3.87 -6.23
N ILE A 129 -10.39 -2.83 -7.04
CA ILE A 129 -10.45 -1.43 -6.58
C ILE A 129 -11.87 -1.10 -6.08
N TYR A 130 -12.90 -1.46 -6.84
CA TYR A 130 -14.29 -1.28 -6.38
C TYR A 130 -14.61 -2.12 -5.13
N CYS A 131 -14.10 -3.35 -5.04
CA CYS A 131 -14.24 -4.17 -3.83
C CYS A 131 -13.61 -3.50 -2.60
N ARG A 132 -12.46 -2.83 -2.77
CA ARG A 132 -11.77 -2.10 -1.69
C ARG A 132 -12.54 -0.85 -1.26
N LEU A 133 -13.16 -0.15 -2.19
CA LEU A 133 -14.05 0.99 -1.90
C LEU A 133 -15.34 0.57 -1.20
N ALA A 134 -15.98 -0.49 -1.70
CA ALA A 134 -17.22 -1.01 -1.13
C ALA A 134 -17.03 -1.64 0.26
N ASN A 135 -15.85 -2.22 0.53
CA ASN A 135 -15.51 -2.87 1.80
C ASN A 135 -14.08 -2.51 2.23
N PRO A 136 -13.85 -1.34 2.79
CA PRO A 136 -12.51 -0.87 3.16
C PRO A 136 -11.89 -1.62 4.35
N GLY A 137 -12.66 -2.42 5.09
CA GLY A 137 -12.20 -3.13 6.28
C GLY A 137 -11.02 -4.08 6.01
N GLU A 138 -9.98 -4.01 6.83
CA GLU A 138 -8.74 -4.82 6.70
C GLU A 138 -9.01 -6.33 6.75
N ARG A 139 -10.01 -6.76 7.50
CA ARG A 139 -10.33 -8.19 7.71
C ARG A 139 -11.26 -8.77 6.65
N VAL A 140 -11.70 -7.96 5.71
CA VAL A 140 -12.58 -8.39 4.64
C VAL A 140 -11.72 -8.88 3.47
N ARG A 141 -11.80 -10.17 3.17
CA ARG A 141 -11.14 -10.73 2.00
C ARG A 141 -11.80 -10.20 0.73
N LYS A 142 -10.98 -9.91 -0.28
CA LYS A 142 -11.38 -9.23 -1.52
C LYS A 142 -10.85 -9.91 -2.78
N ASN A 143 -10.31 -11.15 -2.65
CA ASN A 143 -10.01 -11.96 -3.82
C ASN A 143 -11.29 -12.26 -4.60
N LEU A 144 -11.17 -12.67 -5.85
CA LEU A 144 -12.29 -12.86 -6.77
C LEU A 144 -13.35 -13.79 -6.19
N GLU A 145 -12.96 -14.94 -5.61
CA GLU A 145 -13.87 -15.92 -5.03
C GLU A 145 -14.69 -15.32 -3.87
N ASP A 146 -14.04 -14.71 -2.86
CA ASP A 146 -14.72 -14.10 -1.70
C ASP A 146 -15.58 -12.90 -2.11
N ALA A 147 -15.17 -12.13 -3.12
CA ALA A 147 -15.96 -11.03 -3.67
C ALA A 147 -17.21 -11.53 -4.38
N CYS A 148 -17.07 -12.57 -5.19
CA CYS A 148 -18.20 -13.18 -5.91
C CYS A 148 -19.19 -13.83 -4.95
N ASP A 149 -18.73 -14.53 -3.92
CA ASP A 149 -19.61 -15.05 -2.87
C ASP A 149 -20.45 -13.95 -2.23
N ARG A 150 -19.81 -12.81 -1.96
CA ARG A 150 -20.48 -11.68 -1.30
C ARG A 150 -21.50 -10.97 -2.17
N TYR A 151 -21.18 -10.72 -3.44
CA TYR A 151 -21.99 -9.88 -4.31
C TYR A 151 -22.86 -10.65 -5.29
N LEU A 152 -22.44 -11.86 -5.66
CA LEU A 152 -23.14 -12.70 -6.64
C LEU A 152 -23.75 -13.96 -6.02
N GLN A 153 -23.48 -14.22 -4.74
CA GLN A 153 -23.88 -15.43 -4.02
C GLN A 153 -23.42 -16.71 -4.75
N THR A 154 -22.25 -16.66 -5.36
CA THR A 154 -21.68 -17.74 -6.15
C THR A 154 -20.16 -17.67 -6.08
N GLY A 155 -19.52 -18.79 -5.79
CA GLY A 155 -18.06 -18.94 -5.77
C GLY A 155 -17.62 -20.07 -6.72
N PRO A 156 -16.88 -19.78 -7.78
CA PRO A 156 -16.47 -20.79 -8.76
C PRO A 156 -15.23 -21.57 -8.37
N GLY A 157 -14.34 -20.94 -7.60
CA GLY A 157 -12.93 -21.32 -7.50
C GLY A 157 -12.62 -22.59 -6.72
N GLY A 158 -13.53 -23.09 -5.92
CA GLY A 158 -13.22 -24.21 -5.02
C GLY A 158 -13.00 -25.56 -5.71
N GLN A 159 -13.41 -25.74 -6.95
CA GLN A 159 -13.38 -27.06 -7.61
C GLN A 159 -11.99 -27.41 -8.14
N LEU A 160 -11.29 -26.47 -8.78
CA LEU A 160 -9.93 -26.68 -9.28
C LEU A 160 -8.95 -26.98 -8.14
N TYR A 161 -8.98 -26.20 -7.07
CA TYR A 161 -8.13 -26.44 -5.90
C TYR A 161 -8.50 -27.74 -5.16
N LYS A 162 -9.76 -28.12 -5.12
CA LYS A 162 -10.18 -29.44 -4.60
C LYS A 162 -9.61 -30.57 -5.45
N ALA A 163 -9.59 -30.42 -6.78
CA ALA A 163 -8.98 -31.38 -7.68
C ALA A 163 -7.47 -31.50 -7.46
N PHE A 164 -6.75 -30.39 -7.31
CA PHE A 164 -5.32 -30.41 -6.95
C PHE A 164 -5.10 -31.16 -5.63
N LYS A 165 -5.86 -30.82 -4.61
CA LYS A 165 -5.75 -31.45 -3.29
C LYS A 165 -6.07 -32.95 -3.31
N ALA A 166 -7.06 -33.36 -4.10
CA ALA A 166 -7.42 -34.76 -4.26
C ALA A 166 -6.27 -35.60 -4.89
N LEU A 167 -5.40 -34.94 -5.66
CA LEU A 167 -4.20 -35.55 -6.25
C LEU A 167 -2.95 -35.36 -5.39
N GLY A 168 -3.07 -34.81 -4.18
CA GLY A 168 -1.95 -34.54 -3.30
C GLY A 168 -1.08 -33.34 -3.73
N LEU A 169 -1.57 -32.51 -4.65
CA LEU A 169 -0.84 -31.35 -5.16
C LEU A 169 -1.17 -30.09 -4.35
N ASN A 170 -0.15 -29.29 -4.08
CA ASN A 170 -0.35 -27.92 -3.65
C ASN A 170 -0.76 -27.03 -4.84
N LYS A 171 -1.07 -25.77 -4.60
CA LYS A 171 -1.52 -24.85 -5.64
C LYS A 171 -0.48 -24.67 -6.75
N THR A 172 0.78 -24.48 -6.40
CA THR A 172 1.89 -24.27 -7.35
C THR A 172 2.10 -25.49 -8.23
N ASP A 173 2.20 -26.67 -7.63
CA ASP A 173 2.37 -27.92 -8.38
C ASP A 173 1.15 -28.23 -9.25
N GLY A 174 -0.05 -27.89 -8.78
CA GLY A 174 -1.28 -28.06 -9.56
C GLY A 174 -1.26 -27.20 -10.83
N PHE A 175 -0.90 -25.93 -10.74
CA PHE A 175 -0.78 -25.07 -11.92
C PHE A 175 0.35 -25.48 -12.87
N LEU A 176 1.43 -26.07 -12.35
CA LEU A 176 2.50 -26.60 -13.18
C LEU A 176 2.08 -27.87 -13.94
N GLN A 177 1.39 -28.80 -13.29
CA GLN A 177 1.16 -30.16 -13.79
C GLN A 177 -0.14 -30.34 -14.59
N PHE A 178 -1.16 -29.47 -14.37
CA PHE A 178 -2.41 -29.54 -15.10
C PHE A 178 -2.31 -28.77 -16.40
N ASP A 179 -2.54 -29.43 -17.52
CA ASP A 179 -2.59 -28.79 -18.83
C ASP A 179 -3.98 -28.24 -19.16
N LEU A 180 -4.02 -27.36 -20.15
CA LEU A 180 -5.26 -26.75 -20.64
C LEU A 180 -6.27 -27.78 -21.15
N ASP A 181 -5.82 -28.98 -21.56
CA ASP A 181 -6.65 -30.07 -22.06
C ASP A 181 -7.48 -30.76 -20.97
N ARG A 182 -7.21 -30.50 -19.72
CA ARG A 182 -8.04 -31.02 -18.65
C ARG A 182 -9.29 -30.17 -18.47
N PRO A 183 -10.49 -30.72 -18.66
CA PRO A 183 -11.74 -29.96 -18.58
C PRO A 183 -11.88 -29.14 -17.31
N ILE A 184 -11.42 -29.66 -16.17
CA ILE A 184 -11.49 -28.94 -14.88
C ILE A 184 -10.60 -27.69 -14.88
N TYR A 185 -9.45 -27.72 -15.57
CA TYR A 185 -8.58 -26.56 -15.70
C TYR A 185 -9.16 -25.52 -16.64
N ALA A 186 -9.62 -25.94 -17.82
CA ALA A 186 -10.28 -25.07 -18.80
C ALA A 186 -11.53 -24.39 -18.19
N GLN A 187 -12.30 -25.11 -17.37
CA GLN A 187 -13.43 -24.55 -16.63
C GLN A 187 -12.99 -23.49 -15.61
N GLY A 188 -11.89 -23.72 -14.87
CA GLY A 188 -11.30 -22.75 -13.97
C GLY A 188 -10.90 -21.47 -14.70
N ALA A 189 -10.07 -21.60 -15.74
CA ALA A 189 -9.60 -20.47 -16.55
C ALA A 189 -10.75 -19.72 -17.26
N ALA A 190 -11.86 -20.39 -17.59
CA ALA A 190 -13.04 -19.77 -18.18
C ALA A 190 -13.94 -19.09 -17.14
N SER A 191 -13.95 -19.59 -15.90
CA SER A 191 -14.82 -19.04 -14.86
C SER A 191 -14.38 -17.65 -14.42
N ASP A 192 -13.08 -17.39 -14.32
CA ASP A 192 -12.55 -16.15 -13.75
C ASP A 192 -12.91 -14.91 -14.58
N PRO A 193 -12.78 -14.86 -15.93
CA PRO A 193 -13.25 -13.71 -16.70
C PRO A 193 -14.78 -13.54 -16.69
N ILE A 194 -15.57 -14.63 -16.65
CA ILE A 194 -17.03 -14.54 -16.50
C ILE A 194 -17.39 -13.91 -15.16
N MET A 195 -16.73 -14.36 -14.08
CA MET A 195 -16.96 -13.86 -12.73
C MET A 195 -16.55 -12.41 -12.60
N THR A 196 -15.40 -12.05 -13.13
CA THR A 196 -14.87 -10.69 -13.14
C THR A 196 -15.84 -9.74 -13.86
N TRP A 197 -16.34 -10.15 -15.02
CA TRP A 197 -17.36 -9.39 -15.76
C TRP A 197 -18.67 -9.24 -14.96
N ARG A 198 -19.18 -10.33 -14.38
CA ARG A 198 -20.40 -10.31 -13.56
C ARG A 198 -20.24 -9.49 -12.30
N LEU A 199 -19.11 -9.62 -11.64
CA LEU A 199 -18.78 -8.85 -10.44
C LEU A 199 -18.76 -7.35 -10.76
N HIS A 200 -18.19 -6.95 -11.89
CA HIS A 200 -18.16 -5.57 -12.34
C HIS A 200 -19.57 -4.96 -12.41
N GLN A 201 -20.57 -5.69 -12.94
CA GLN A 201 -21.95 -5.20 -13.09
C GLN A 201 -22.59 -4.79 -11.75
N VAL A 202 -22.11 -5.33 -10.62
CA VAL A 202 -22.70 -5.10 -9.30
C VAL A 202 -21.79 -4.35 -8.34
N VAL A 203 -20.47 -4.59 -8.37
CA VAL A 203 -19.55 -4.06 -7.35
C VAL A 203 -19.30 -2.57 -7.49
N LYS A 204 -19.33 -2.05 -8.72
CA LYS A 204 -19.23 -0.61 -8.99
C LYS A 204 -20.38 0.15 -8.32
N ARG A 205 -21.61 -0.38 -8.43
CA ARG A 205 -22.79 0.16 -7.75
C ARG A 205 -22.68 0.02 -6.23
N ALA A 206 -22.18 -1.11 -5.72
CA ALA A 206 -21.95 -1.30 -4.28
C ALA A 206 -20.94 -0.30 -3.72
N ALA A 207 -19.89 0.05 -4.48
CA ALA A 207 -18.95 1.11 -4.10
C ALA A 207 -19.64 2.48 -4.03
N TYR A 208 -20.48 2.82 -5.01
CA TYR A 208 -21.28 4.05 -4.99
C TYR A 208 -22.22 4.09 -3.80
N ASP A 209 -22.98 3.02 -3.55
CA ASP A 209 -23.92 2.95 -2.43
C ASP A 209 -23.19 3.06 -1.08
N ARG A 210 -21.96 2.50 -0.97
CA ARG A 210 -21.13 2.67 0.23
C ARG A 210 -20.78 4.12 0.49
N LEU A 211 -20.47 4.90 -0.54
CA LEU A 211 -20.08 6.31 -0.43
C LEU A 211 -21.27 7.24 -0.18
N THR A 212 -22.48 6.86 -0.60
CA THR A 212 -23.66 7.74 -0.54
C THR A 212 -24.64 7.39 0.55
N THR A 213 -25.02 6.14 0.68
CA THR A 213 -26.06 5.66 1.61
C THR A 213 -25.57 4.62 2.61
N GLY A 214 -24.44 3.98 2.36
CA GLY A 214 -23.88 2.92 3.20
C GLY A 214 -23.19 3.40 4.47
N HIS A 215 -23.49 4.62 4.93
CA HIS A 215 -22.90 5.23 6.12
C HIS A 215 -23.89 6.14 6.87
N PRO A 216 -23.66 6.40 8.18
CA PRO A 216 -24.57 7.19 9.02
C PRO A 216 -24.38 8.72 8.92
N PHE A 217 -23.56 9.21 8.00
CA PHE A 217 -23.16 10.63 7.95
C PHE A 217 -24.11 11.52 7.17
N GLY A 218 -25.11 10.95 6.51
CA GLY A 218 -26.13 11.71 5.77
C GLY A 218 -25.53 12.66 4.73
N SER A 219 -25.94 13.91 4.75
CA SER A 219 -25.47 14.97 3.83
C SER A 219 -24.00 15.37 3.99
N GLN A 220 -23.29 14.80 4.96
CA GLN A 220 -21.83 14.97 5.08
C GLN A 220 -21.03 14.03 4.16
N GLY A 221 -21.68 13.09 3.48
CA GLY A 221 -21.09 12.25 2.44
C GLY A 221 -21.17 12.91 1.06
N VAL A 222 -20.47 12.31 0.12
CA VAL A 222 -20.56 12.68 -1.30
C VAL A 222 -21.84 12.14 -1.92
N THR A 223 -22.36 12.82 -2.95
CA THR A 223 -23.58 12.42 -3.65
C THR A 223 -23.48 12.68 -5.15
N GLY A 224 -24.37 12.08 -5.94
CA GLY A 224 -24.49 12.38 -7.36
C GLY A 224 -23.20 12.14 -8.15
N ASN A 225 -22.82 13.10 -8.98
CA ASN A 225 -21.64 12.98 -9.84
C ASN A 225 -20.33 12.92 -9.04
N GLU A 226 -20.22 13.64 -7.93
CA GLU A 226 -19.02 13.61 -7.08
C GLU A 226 -18.75 12.20 -6.52
N ALA A 227 -19.81 11.49 -6.16
CA ALA A 227 -19.68 10.11 -5.71
C ALA A 227 -19.22 9.18 -6.84
N TRP A 228 -19.71 9.35 -8.05
CA TRP A 228 -19.24 8.58 -9.21
C TRP A 228 -17.79 8.90 -9.59
N GLU A 229 -17.40 10.17 -9.53
CA GLU A 229 -15.99 10.55 -9.72
C GLU A 229 -15.09 9.89 -8.69
N LEU A 230 -15.54 9.83 -7.43
CA LEU A 230 -14.79 9.16 -6.36
C LEU A 230 -14.73 7.63 -6.54
N VAL A 231 -15.78 7.00 -7.08
CA VAL A 231 -15.78 5.57 -7.44
C VAL A 231 -14.77 5.27 -8.55
N GLU A 232 -14.69 6.13 -9.57
CA GLU A 232 -13.81 5.94 -10.73
C GLU A 232 -12.36 6.40 -10.51
N ARG A 233 -12.12 7.21 -9.49
CA ARG A 233 -10.84 7.89 -9.27
C ARG A 233 -9.65 6.94 -9.30
N GLU A 234 -9.68 5.92 -8.48
CA GLU A 234 -8.55 4.99 -8.35
C GLU A 234 -8.38 4.12 -9.60
N ASN A 235 -9.47 3.72 -10.27
CA ASN A 235 -9.38 3.02 -11.55
C ASN A 235 -8.77 3.90 -12.63
N ARG A 236 -9.08 5.20 -12.66
CA ARG A 236 -8.45 6.15 -13.58
C ARG A 236 -6.96 6.32 -13.29
N ILE A 237 -6.57 6.46 -12.02
CA ILE A 237 -5.15 6.51 -11.61
C ILE A 237 -4.45 5.20 -11.99
N ASN A 238 -5.10 4.06 -11.75
CA ASN A 238 -4.54 2.75 -12.04
C ASN A 238 -4.20 2.62 -13.54
N ARG A 239 -5.17 2.80 -14.42
CA ARG A 239 -4.98 2.61 -15.87
C ARG A 239 -4.13 3.69 -16.54
N MET A 240 -4.04 4.90 -15.98
CA MET A 240 -3.30 6.01 -16.59
C MET A 240 -1.88 6.16 -16.05
N ILE A 241 -1.60 5.74 -14.81
CA ILE A 241 -0.30 5.95 -14.16
C ILE A 241 0.31 4.62 -13.69
N THR A 242 -0.37 3.90 -12.76
CA THR A 242 0.31 2.82 -12.04
C THR A 242 0.49 1.55 -12.88
N LEU A 243 -0.49 1.15 -13.67
CA LEU A 243 -0.36 0.01 -14.58
C LEU A 243 0.63 0.28 -15.73
N PRO A 244 0.56 1.42 -16.45
CA PRO A 244 1.57 1.76 -17.46
C PRO A 244 2.98 1.74 -16.90
N ARG A 245 3.20 2.25 -15.68
CA ARG A 245 4.53 2.23 -15.05
C ARG A 245 4.97 0.82 -14.68
N SER A 246 4.08 0.01 -14.10
CA SER A 246 4.35 -1.41 -13.85
C SER A 246 4.66 -2.19 -15.13
N CYS A 247 3.97 -1.89 -16.23
CA CYS A 247 4.23 -2.51 -17.54
C CYS A 247 5.58 -2.09 -18.11
N LYS A 248 5.91 -0.79 -18.09
CA LYS A 248 7.23 -0.29 -18.54
C LYS A 248 8.38 -0.82 -17.68
N GLY A 249 8.14 -0.98 -16.38
CA GLY A 249 9.15 -1.40 -15.41
C GLY A 249 10.16 -0.29 -15.07
N PHE A 250 11.16 -0.63 -14.31
CA PHE A 250 12.29 0.22 -13.92
C PHE A 250 13.59 -0.42 -14.36
N ARG A 251 14.48 0.34 -14.93
CA ARG A 251 15.82 -0.10 -15.27
C ARG A 251 16.61 -0.40 -14.00
N VAL A 252 17.33 -1.51 -14.00
CA VAL A 252 18.24 -1.92 -12.93
C VAL A 252 19.67 -1.61 -13.31
N ASP A 253 20.39 -0.91 -12.44
CA ASP A 253 21.84 -0.77 -12.55
C ASP A 253 22.51 -2.00 -11.90
N PHE A 254 22.85 -3.00 -12.71
CA PHE A 254 23.46 -4.24 -12.22
C PHE A 254 24.86 -4.02 -11.66
N ASP A 255 25.66 -3.11 -12.22
CA ASP A 255 26.99 -2.78 -11.70
C ASP A 255 26.89 -2.16 -10.29
N TYR A 256 25.88 -1.34 -10.06
CA TYR A 256 25.61 -0.80 -8.73
C TYR A 256 25.05 -1.87 -7.80
N LEU A 257 24.13 -2.71 -8.27
CA LEU A 257 23.53 -3.81 -7.51
C LEU A 257 24.62 -4.79 -7.05
N ASP A 258 25.55 -5.15 -7.92
CA ASP A 258 26.63 -6.08 -7.61
C ASP A 258 27.59 -5.50 -6.56
N ARG A 259 28.07 -4.26 -6.76
CA ARG A 259 28.90 -3.57 -5.75
C ARG A 259 28.21 -3.47 -4.40
N TYR A 260 26.95 -3.03 -4.40
CA TYR A 260 26.19 -2.91 -3.15
C TYR A 260 25.92 -4.27 -2.50
N SER A 261 25.77 -5.34 -3.29
CA SER A 261 25.62 -6.71 -2.80
C SER A 261 26.91 -7.23 -2.18
N GLU A 262 28.09 -6.91 -2.76
CA GLU A 262 29.41 -7.23 -2.22
C GLU A 262 29.65 -6.49 -0.89
N ASP A 263 29.44 -5.19 -0.85
CA ASP A 263 29.56 -4.37 0.36
C ASP A 263 28.65 -4.90 1.48
N ASN A 264 27.39 -5.21 1.16
CA ASN A 264 26.43 -5.79 2.09
C ASN A 264 26.89 -7.20 2.57
N ALA A 265 27.50 -8.00 1.70
CA ALA A 265 28.03 -9.31 2.08
C ALA A 265 29.21 -9.19 3.07
N HIS A 266 30.11 -8.25 2.87
CA HIS A 266 31.19 -7.93 3.81
C HIS A 266 30.64 -7.48 5.15
N GLU A 267 29.72 -6.52 5.17
CA GLU A 267 29.07 -6.05 6.38
C GLU A 267 28.33 -7.18 7.12
N LEU A 268 27.69 -8.10 6.39
CA LEU A 268 26.99 -9.24 6.98
C LEU A 268 27.98 -10.19 7.67
N THR A 269 29.10 -10.49 7.01
CA THR A 269 30.15 -11.36 7.55
C THR A 269 30.74 -10.75 8.84
N ASP A 270 30.97 -9.44 8.86
CA ASP A 270 31.46 -8.75 10.06
C ASP A 270 30.41 -8.77 11.18
N ALA A 271 29.13 -8.55 10.86
CA ALA A 271 28.06 -8.64 11.84
C ALA A 271 27.86 -10.05 12.40
N GLU A 272 28.03 -11.10 11.58
CA GLU A 272 28.00 -12.50 12.01
C GLU A 272 29.18 -12.85 12.94
N ARG A 273 30.38 -12.37 12.61
CA ARG A 273 31.57 -12.51 13.49
C ARG A 273 31.32 -11.83 14.84
N ASP A 274 30.81 -10.62 14.84
CA ASP A 274 30.46 -9.87 16.05
C ASP A 274 29.45 -10.62 16.94
N LEU A 275 28.47 -11.29 16.35
CA LEU A 275 27.52 -12.12 17.08
C LEU A 275 28.14 -13.42 17.58
N ALA A 276 29.01 -14.05 16.78
CA ALA A 276 29.70 -15.29 17.15
C ALA A 276 30.61 -15.09 18.38
N GLU A 277 31.33 -13.96 18.47
CA GLU A 277 32.13 -13.59 19.64
C GLU A 277 31.29 -13.49 20.93
N LEU A 278 29.99 -13.22 20.80
CA LEU A 278 29.04 -13.15 21.91
C LEU A 278 28.25 -14.47 22.11
N ASN A 279 28.60 -15.52 21.38
CA ASN A 279 27.88 -16.80 21.34
C ASN A 279 26.40 -16.66 20.94
N ILE A 280 26.10 -15.71 20.07
CA ILE A 280 24.75 -15.45 19.53
C ILE A 280 24.69 -15.95 18.09
N ARG A 281 23.86 -16.95 17.83
CA ARG A 281 23.59 -17.38 16.46
C ARG A 281 22.77 -16.35 15.69
N PRO A 282 23.09 -16.08 14.44
CA PRO A 282 22.33 -15.18 13.57
C PRO A 282 20.83 -15.47 13.61
N GLY A 283 20.03 -14.44 13.86
CA GLY A 283 18.57 -14.54 13.91
C GLY A 283 17.98 -15.21 15.15
N ASN A 284 18.77 -15.79 16.03
CA ASN A 284 18.28 -16.48 17.22
C ASN A 284 18.08 -15.51 18.40
N GLY A 285 16.84 -15.04 18.61
CA GLY A 285 16.51 -14.14 19.70
C GLY A 285 16.74 -14.74 21.10
N GLN A 286 16.70 -16.07 21.27
CA GLN A 286 16.92 -16.68 22.59
C GLN A 286 18.40 -16.71 22.97
N ASP A 287 19.31 -16.77 22.01
CA ASP A 287 20.75 -16.62 22.28
C ASP A 287 21.04 -15.18 22.69
N LEU A 288 20.40 -14.18 22.02
CA LEU A 288 20.46 -12.78 22.46
C LEU A 288 19.93 -12.60 23.90
N ALA A 289 18.81 -13.24 24.23
CA ALA A 289 18.25 -13.20 25.58
C ALA A 289 19.26 -13.69 26.62
N LYS A 290 19.87 -14.86 26.39
CA LYS A 290 20.88 -15.43 27.29
C LYS A 290 22.10 -14.53 27.46
N ALA A 291 22.61 -13.97 26.36
CA ALA A 291 23.74 -13.03 26.39
C ALA A 291 23.41 -11.79 27.23
N LEU A 292 22.24 -11.22 27.06
CA LEU A 292 21.80 -10.05 27.81
C LEU A 292 21.51 -10.38 29.29
N GLU A 293 20.94 -11.55 29.60
CA GLU A 293 20.75 -12.03 30.98
C GLU A 293 22.09 -12.20 31.71
N SER A 294 23.10 -12.81 31.04
CA SER A 294 24.44 -13.00 31.64
C SER A 294 25.16 -11.69 31.93
N LEU A 295 24.82 -10.61 31.23
CA LEU A 295 25.33 -9.27 31.41
C LEU A 295 24.51 -8.44 32.39
N GLY A 296 23.43 -8.98 32.95
CA GLY A 296 22.48 -8.22 33.77
C GLY A 296 21.80 -7.08 33.02
N ALA A 297 21.73 -7.15 31.68
CA ALA A 297 21.28 -6.08 30.79
C ALA A 297 19.80 -6.23 30.37
N ILE A 298 19.08 -7.18 30.98
CA ILE A 298 17.64 -7.36 30.78
C ILE A 298 16.91 -6.84 32.02
N ASP A 299 15.94 -5.97 31.76
CA ASP A 299 15.01 -5.54 32.78
C ASP A 299 14.22 -6.76 33.34
N PRO A 300 14.10 -6.92 34.67
CA PRO A 300 13.28 -7.98 35.29
C PRO A 300 11.82 -8.00 34.81
N THR A 301 11.30 -6.87 34.33
CA THR A 301 9.93 -6.71 33.80
C THR A 301 9.83 -7.04 32.31
N HIS A 302 10.94 -7.42 31.65
CA HIS A 302 10.91 -7.76 30.22
C HIS A 302 9.88 -8.87 29.94
N PRO A 303 9.01 -8.69 28.93
CA PRO A 303 7.91 -9.64 28.67
C PRO A 303 8.41 -11.07 28.44
N ARG A 304 7.66 -12.04 28.95
CA ARG A 304 7.92 -13.46 28.73
C ARG A 304 6.84 -14.11 27.89
N THR A 305 7.22 -15.13 27.14
CA THR A 305 6.30 -15.97 26.38
C THR A 305 5.43 -16.81 27.33
N LYS A 306 4.39 -17.47 26.80
CA LYS A 306 3.57 -18.42 27.57
C LYS A 306 4.36 -19.57 28.17
N THR A 307 5.53 -19.89 27.61
CA THR A 307 6.46 -20.94 28.08
C THR A 307 7.53 -20.43 29.04
N GLY A 308 7.46 -19.16 29.47
CA GLY A 308 8.37 -18.56 30.43
C GLY A 308 9.68 -18.00 29.84
N LEU A 309 9.93 -18.18 28.54
CA LEU A 309 11.11 -17.62 27.86
C LEU A 309 10.95 -16.10 27.68
N LEU A 310 12.06 -15.36 27.63
CA LEU A 310 12.02 -13.93 27.29
C LEU A 310 11.44 -13.72 25.90
N GLN A 311 10.53 -12.76 25.76
CA GLN A 311 9.96 -12.43 24.46
C GLN A 311 10.99 -11.66 23.65
N MET A 312 11.44 -12.23 22.51
CA MET A 312 12.45 -11.68 21.61
C MET A 312 11.91 -11.52 20.19
N ASP A 313 10.63 -11.15 20.06
CA ASP A 313 10.09 -10.73 18.77
C ASP A 313 10.68 -9.37 18.35
N ALA A 314 10.43 -8.95 17.11
CA ALA A 314 10.97 -7.70 16.57
C ALA A 314 10.64 -6.49 17.44
N LYS A 315 9.42 -6.45 18.02
CA LYS A 315 8.95 -5.37 18.88
C LYS A 315 9.67 -5.33 20.23
N ALA A 316 9.94 -6.49 20.83
CA ALA A 316 10.68 -6.59 22.07
C ALA A 316 12.15 -6.22 21.86
N VAL A 317 12.77 -6.78 20.81
CA VAL A 317 14.18 -6.48 20.47
C VAL A 317 14.39 -5.02 20.09
N SER A 318 13.45 -4.35 19.42
CA SER A 318 13.59 -2.93 19.06
C SER A 318 13.74 -2.01 20.26
N LYS A 319 13.17 -2.37 21.41
CA LYS A 319 13.23 -1.61 22.66
C LYS A 319 14.52 -1.79 23.44
N LEU A 320 15.34 -2.77 23.11
CA LEU A 320 16.59 -3.03 23.81
C LEU A 320 17.65 -2.01 23.37
N SER A 321 18.21 -1.24 24.31
CA SER A 321 19.21 -0.19 24.04
C SER A 321 20.67 -0.66 24.25
N HIS A 322 20.89 -1.88 24.76
CA HIS A 322 22.23 -2.40 25.04
C HIS A 322 23.06 -2.61 23.75
N PRO A 323 24.40 -2.38 23.76
CA PRO A 323 25.27 -2.57 22.58
C PRO A 323 25.18 -3.95 21.93
N VAL A 324 25.03 -5.02 22.71
CA VAL A 324 24.79 -6.38 22.19
C VAL A 324 23.51 -6.48 21.38
N ALA A 325 22.43 -5.83 21.85
CA ALA A 325 21.18 -5.78 21.10
C ALA A 325 21.32 -4.92 19.82
N ALA A 326 22.15 -3.88 19.85
CA ALA A 326 22.44 -3.08 18.65
C ALA A 326 23.15 -3.91 17.57
N LYS A 327 24.15 -4.73 17.93
CA LYS A 327 24.80 -5.66 16.99
C LYS A 327 23.82 -6.65 16.38
N PHE A 328 22.92 -7.21 17.19
CA PHE A 328 21.88 -8.14 16.71
C PHE A 328 20.88 -7.45 15.75
N LYS A 329 20.48 -6.23 16.05
CA LYS A 329 19.61 -5.42 15.16
C LYS A 329 20.32 -5.12 13.84
N ARG A 330 21.59 -4.73 13.89
CA ARG A 330 22.40 -4.45 12.70
C ARG A 330 22.48 -5.67 11.77
N HIS A 331 22.79 -6.86 12.34
CA HIS A 331 22.77 -8.09 11.55
C HIS A 331 21.41 -8.34 10.87
N LYS A 332 20.30 -8.14 11.60
CA LYS A 332 18.94 -8.31 11.02
C LYS A 332 18.68 -7.33 9.88
N GLU A 333 19.08 -6.06 10.04
CA GLU A 333 18.92 -5.03 9.02
C GLU A 333 19.67 -5.37 7.73
N ILE A 334 20.95 -5.73 7.86
CA ILE A 334 21.80 -6.11 6.72
C ILE A 334 21.24 -7.36 6.01
N SER A 335 20.83 -8.39 6.78
CA SER A 335 20.21 -9.60 6.24
C SER A 335 18.90 -9.32 5.50
N HIS A 336 18.10 -8.39 6.02
CA HIS A 336 16.85 -7.97 5.38
C HIS A 336 17.11 -7.26 4.05
N ILE A 337 18.05 -6.31 4.03
CA ILE A 337 18.45 -5.63 2.79
C ILE A 337 18.90 -6.66 1.74
N ARG A 338 19.76 -7.59 2.14
CA ARG A 338 20.26 -8.61 1.22
C ARG A 338 19.16 -9.48 0.62
N LYS A 339 18.29 -10.02 1.50
CA LYS A 339 17.27 -10.99 1.09
C LYS A 339 16.08 -10.35 0.39
N ASP A 340 15.56 -9.26 0.96
CA ASP A 340 14.25 -8.72 0.56
C ASP A 340 14.38 -7.58 -0.46
N TYR A 341 15.59 -6.99 -0.63
CA TYR A 341 15.84 -5.97 -1.65
C TYR A 341 16.77 -6.50 -2.74
N LEU A 342 18.06 -6.74 -2.42
CA LEU A 342 19.08 -7.02 -3.43
C LEU A 342 18.79 -8.31 -4.20
N ALA A 343 18.59 -9.43 -3.47
CA ALA A 343 18.27 -10.72 -4.09
C ALA A 343 16.95 -10.68 -4.85
N LYS A 344 15.95 -9.94 -4.34
CA LYS A 344 14.65 -9.81 -5.00
C LYS A 344 14.73 -8.99 -6.28
N VAL A 345 15.50 -7.92 -6.33
CA VAL A 345 15.70 -7.17 -7.58
C VAL A 345 16.38 -8.04 -8.61
N ALA A 346 17.45 -8.77 -8.24
CA ALA A 346 18.14 -9.68 -9.14
C ALA A 346 17.23 -10.81 -9.65
N GLU A 347 16.39 -11.40 -8.78
CA GLU A 347 15.44 -12.45 -9.13
C GLU A 347 14.32 -11.99 -10.06
N LEU A 348 13.85 -10.74 -9.89
CA LEU A 348 12.66 -10.20 -10.55
C LEU A 348 12.98 -9.38 -11.81
N ALA A 349 14.25 -9.12 -12.09
CA ALA A 349 14.64 -8.46 -13.32
C ALA A 349 14.37 -9.38 -14.52
N ASP A 350 13.80 -8.81 -15.58
CA ASP A 350 13.56 -9.49 -16.84
C ASP A 350 14.84 -9.57 -17.71
N ASP A 351 14.74 -10.20 -18.87
CA ASP A 351 15.85 -10.34 -19.83
C ASP A 351 16.37 -8.99 -20.38
N ASN A 352 15.61 -7.92 -20.22
CA ASN A 352 15.97 -6.55 -20.61
C ASN A 352 16.54 -5.74 -19.43
N GLY A 353 16.67 -6.33 -18.26
CA GLY A 353 17.15 -5.67 -17.05
C GLY A 353 16.13 -4.73 -16.42
N LEU A 354 14.85 -5.00 -16.58
CA LEU A 354 13.76 -4.23 -16.00
C LEU A 354 13.09 -5.00 -14.84
N VAL A 355 12.73 -4.29 -13.77
CA VAL A 355 11.84 -4.82 -12.73
C VAL A 355 10.45 -4.20 -12.86
N HIS A 356 9.44 -5.02 -12.69
CA HIS A 356 8.02 -4.66 -12.88
C HIS A 356 7.26 -4.73 -11.55
N PRO A 357 7.32 -3.68 -10.71
CA PRO A 357 6.68 -3.71 -9.40
C PRO A 357 5.17 -3.81 -9.51
N THR A 358 4.57 -4.60 -8.63
CA THR A 358 3.11 -4.62 -8.45
C THR A 358 2.69 -3.39 -7.66
N ILE A 359 1.93 -2.48 -8.24
CA ILE A 359 1.46 -1.25 -7.59
C ILE A 359 -0.03 -1.36 -7.32
N ASN A 360 -0.38 -1.55 -6.06
CA ASN A 360 -1.75 -1.81 -5.61
C ASN A 360 -2.38 -0.62 -4.91
N LEU A 361 -3.41 -0.03 -5.49
CA LEU A 361 -4.16 1.07 -4.90
C LEU A 361 -5.13 0.58 -3.81
N LEU A 362 -5.43 1.43 -2.83
CA LEU A 362 -6.37 1.17 -1.73
C LEU A 362 -6.08 -0.11 -0.92
N THR A 363 -4.83 -0.54 -0.85
CA THR A 363 -4.46 -1.76 -0.12
C THR A 363 -4.48 -1.56 1.39
N ALA A 364 -3.95 -0.46 1.87
CA ALA A 364 -4.04 -0.10 3.28
C ALA A 364 -5.46 0.35 3.66
N ALA A 365 -5.85 0.19 4.92
CA ALA A 365 -7.16 0.65 5.42
C ALA A 365 -7.39 2.16 5.21
N THR A 366 -6.33 2.96 5.20
CA THR A 366 -6.36 4.40 4.90
C THR A 366 -6.50 4.72 3.42
N GLY A 367 -6.35 3.71 2.55
CA GLY A 367 -6.35 3.86 1.09
C GLY A 367 -4.97 4.04 0.47
N ARG A 368 -3.90 4.09 1.27
CA ARG A 368 -2.53 4.20 0.76
C ARG A 368 -2.19 3.06 -0.20
N VAL A 369 -1.32 3.38 -1.15
CA VAL A 369 -0.77 2.44 -2.13
C VAL A 369 0.16 1.44 -1.44
N ALA A 370 0.19 0.20 -1.91
CA ALA A 370 1.21 -0.76 -1.55
C ALA A 370 1.95 -1.24 -2.81
N MET A 371 3.26 -1.40 -2.68
CA MET A 371 4.10 -1.92 -3.76
C MET A 371 4.72 -3.25 -3.35
N GLY A 372 4.79 -4.17 -4.28
CA GLY A 372 5.41 -5.48 -4.10
C GLY A 372 6.17 -5.90 -5.35
N GLU A 373 7.03 -6.85 -5.21
CA GLU A 373 7.73 -7.55 -6.30
C GLU A 373 8.49 -6.64 -7.30
N PRO A 374 9.47 -5.85 -6.87
CA PRO A 374 10.02 -5.71 -5.51
C PRO A 374 9.28 -4.68 -4.64
N PRO A 375 9.44 -4.72 -3.31
CA PRO A 375 8.74 -3.83 -2.38
C PRO A 375 9.40 -2.44 -2.30
N LEU A 376 9.30 -1.64 -3.35
CA LEU A 376 10.00 -0.37 -3.52
C LEU A 376 9.77 0.63 -2.37
N GLN A 377 8.61 0.59 -1.73
CA GLN A 377 8.29 1.45 -0.59
C GLN A 377 9.18 1.20 0.65
N GLN A 378 9.82 0.03 0.72
CA GLN A 378 10.71 -0.33 1.81
C GLN A 378 12.17 0.00 1.50
N PHE A 379 12.49 0.35 0.24
CA PHE A 379 13.84 0.74 -0.17
C PHE A 379 14.21 2.05 0.48
N SER A 380 15.34 2.06 1.18
CA SER A 380 15.87 3.22 1.87
C SER A 380 17.32 3.49 1.46
N GLY A 381 17.74 4.74 1.57
CA GLY A 381 19.13 5.12 1.35
C GLY A 381 19.70 4.56 0.05
N SER A 382 20.81 3.82 0.17
CA SER A 382 21.56 3.27 -0.97
C SER A 382 20.77 2.27 -1.81
N ALA A 383 19.81 1.54 -1.23
CA ALA A 383 19.01 0.56 -1.99
C ALA A 383 18.17 1.22 -3.11
N ARG A 384 17.73 2.45 -2.94
CA ARG A 384 17.02 3.21 -3.99
C ARG A 384 17.89 3.42 -5.24
N GLY A 385 19.20 3.56 -5.04
CA GLY A 385 20.18 3.79 -6.11
C GLY A 385 20.30 2.64 -7.13
N ILE A 386 19.69 1.48 -6.85
CA ILE A 386 19.65 0.35 -7.80
C ILE A 386 18.79 0.67 -9.03
N LEU A 387 17.78 1.55 -8.89
CA LEU A 387 16.81 1.86 -9.93
C LEU A 387 17.19 3.14 -10.69
N LEU A 388 17.06 3.07 -12.01
CA LEU A 388 17.35 4.15 -12.94
C LEU A 388 16.07 4.68 -13.59
N ALA A 389 16.12 5.94 -14.01
CA ALA A 389 15.13 6.56 -14.87
C ALA A 389 15.05 5.86 -16.25
N ASP A 390 14.04 6.17 -17.02
CA ASP A 390 13.95 5.78 -18.41
C ASP A 390 15.14 6.36 -19.20
N VAL A 391 15.52 5.74 -20.31
CA VAL A 391 16.70 6.15 -21.08
C VAL A 391 16.59 7.60 -21.52
N GLY A 392 17.57 8.41 -21.16
CA GLY A 392 17.64 9.83 -21.52
C GLY A 392 16.78 10.75 -20.64
N ASP A 393 16.26 10.25 -19.51
CA ASP A 393 15.54 11.05 -18.53
C ASP A 393 16.27 11.08 -17.17
N ASP A 394 15.94 12.09 -16.38
CA ASP A 394 16.36 12.26 -15.00
C ASP A 394 15.15 12.30 -14.07
N MET A 395 15.33 11.86 -12.84
CA MET A 395 14.31 11.87 -11.80
C MET A 395 14.43 13.06 -10.86
N THR A 396 13.29 13.55 -10.43
CA THR A 396 13.16 14.54 -9.34
C THR A 396 12.17 13.99 -8.32
N SER A 397 12.56 14.05 -7.04
CA SER A 397 11.67 13.77 -5.91
C SER A 397 10.97 15.05 -5.49
N ILE A 398 9.66 14.96 -5.27
CA ILE A 398 8.81 16.04 -4.74
C ILE A 398 8.10 15.47 -3.52
N ASP A 399 8.51 15.89 -2.32
CA ASP A 399 7.97 15.40 -1.05
C ASP A 399 6.97 16.40 -0.46
N LEU A 400 5.81 15.90 -0.01
CA LEU A 400 4.77 16.74 0.58
C LEU A 400 5.10 17.04 2.05
N SER A 401 5.45 18.28 2.32
CA SER A 401 5.85 18.70 3.68
C SER A 401 4.67 18.67 4.63
N GLN A 402 4.71 17.75 5.62
CA GLN A 402 3.80 17.73 6.77
C GLN A 402 2.30 17.57 6.42
N GLY A 403 1.99 16.82 5.37
CA GLY A 403 0.63 16.68 4.83
C GLY A 403 -0.40 16.18 5.87
N GLU A 404 -0.08 15.18 6.69
CA GLU A 404 -1.01 14.66 7.70
C GLU A 404 -1.38 15.69 8.79
N PRO A 405 -0.40 16.35 9.45
CA PRO A 405 -0.69 17.41 10.42
C PRO A 405 -1.44 18.58 9.82
N LEU A 406 -1.10 18.98 8.60
CA LEU A 406 -1.76 20.08 7.92
C LEU A 406 -3.22 19.74 7.60
N THR A 407 -3.49 18.51 7.14
CA THR A 407 -4.85 18.05 6.85
C THR A 407 -5.77 18.19 8.06
N ILE A 408 -5.33 17.73 9.24
CA ILE A 408 -6.17 17.81 10.44
C ILE A 408 -6.27 19.25 10.99
N ALA A 409 -5.18 20.03 10.97
CA ALA A 409 -5.19 21.41 11.41
C ALA A 409 -6.13 22.27 10.57
N ASN A 410 -6.11 22.08 9.25
CA ASN A 410 -7.00 22.76 8.31
C ASN A 410 -8.46 22.37 8.53
N ALA A 411 -8.75 21.07 8.71
CA ALA A 411 -10.09 20.57 8.99
C ALA A 411 -10.63 21.06 10.34
N ALA A 412 -9.76 21.18 11.35
CA ALA A 412 -10.11 21.72 12.66
C ALA A 412 -10.27 23.24 12.67
N GLY A 413 -9.57 23.95 11.78
CA GLY A 413 -9.58 25.40 11.68
C GLY A 413 -8.61 26.11 12.64
N ASP A 414 -7.45 25.52 12.94
CA ASP A 414 -6.35 26.16 13.68
C ASP A 414 -5.58 27.13 12.76
N MET A 415 -6.21 28.25 12.46
CA MET A 415 -5.79 29.18 11.40
C MET A 415 -4.46 29.87 11.67
N ASP A 416 -4.10 30.13 12.92
CA ASP A 416 -2.83 30.81 13.26
C ASP A 416 -1.62 29.95 12.87
N VAL A 417 -1.69 28.66 13.18
CA VAL A 417 -0.64 27.69 12.81
C VAL A 417 -0.57 27.52 11.29
N ILE A 418 -1.73 27.48 10.62
CA ILE A 418 -1.80 27.35 9.17
C ILE A 418 -1.23 28.59 8.48
N ALA A 419 -1.59 29.80 8.94
CA ALA A 419 -1.06 31.05 8.39
C ALA A 419 0.47 31.12 8.49
N GLY A 420 1.04 30.69 9.61
CA GLY A 420 2.48 30.62 9.79
C GLY A 420 3.15 29.61 8.85
N TYR A 421 2.52 28.46 8.63
CA TYR A 421 2.97 27.45 7.66
C TYR A 421 2.91 28.00 6.21
N GLU A 422 1.81 28.65 5.85
CA GLU A 422 1.59 29.23 4.51
C GLU A 422 2.52 30.40 4.21
N ALA A 423 2.89 31.18 5.22
CA ALA A 423 3.83 32.30 5.09
C ALA A 423 5.27 31.84 4.72
N GLY A 424 5.63 30.60 4.94
CA GLY A 424 6.87 30.02 4.45
C GLY A 424 8.10 30.20 5.30
N THR A 425 8.00 30.90 6.38
CA THR A 425 9.13 31.18 7.28
C THR A 425 9.42 30.04 8.25
N SER A 426 8.40 29.22 8.53
CA SER A 426 8.51 28.14 9.49
C SER A 426 7.61 26.97 9.14
N ASP A 427 8.08 25.77 9.43
CA ASP A 427 7.25 24.57 9.35
C ASP A 427 6.27 24.47 10.53
N LEU A 428 5.29 23.56 10.42
CA LEU A 428 4.25 23.36 11.42
C LEU A 428 4.83 23.05 12.82
N TYR A 429 5.89 22.26 12.90
CA TYR A 429 6.49 21.87 14.19
C TYR A 429 7.20 23.04 14.86
N THR A 430 7.85 23.89 14.09
CA THR A 430 8.44 25.15 14.58
C THR A 430 7.34 26.11 15.04
N GLN A 431 6.23 26.21 14.28
CA GLN A 431 5.08 27.02 14.69
C GLN A 431 4.44 26.51 16.00
N LEU A 432 4.34 25.19 16.18
CA LEU A 432 3.90 24.60 17.44
C LEU A 432 4.84 24.98 18.60
N GLY A 433 6.14 25.01 18.35
CA GLY A 433 7.14 25.42 19.35
C GLY A 433 6.97 26.86 19.79
N VAL A 434 6.76 27.77 18.83
CA VAL A 434 6.52 29.19 19.11
C VAL A 434 5.17 29.39 19.79
N GLY A 435 4.08 28.84 19.26
CA GLY A 435 2.72 28.98 19.81
C GLY A 435 2.56 28.35 21.20
N SER A 436 3.32 27.31 21.52
CA SER A 436 3.35 26.72 22.86
C SER A 436 4.25 27.45 23.85
N GLY A 437 5.10 28.36 23.39
CA GLY A 437 6.09 29.07 24.19
C GLY A 437 7.35 28.22 24.50
N MET A 438 7.55 27.10 23.83
CA MET A 438 8.78 26.27 23.97
C MET A 438 9.93 26.79 23.11
N LEU A 439 9.62 27.50 22.04
CA LEU A 439 10.58 28.24 21.22
C LEU A 439 10.30 29.75 21.32
N PRO A 440 11.34 30.61 21.25
CA PRO A 440 11.17 32.04 21.23
C PRO A 440 10.29 32.54 20.08
N PRO A 441 9.53 33.62 20.24
CA PRO A 441 8.81 34.27 19.14
C PRO A 441 9.77 34.61 17.99
N GLY A 442 9.31 34.38 16.74
CA GLY A 442 10.10 34.66 15.54
C GLY A 442 11.11 33.57 15.17
N THR A 443 11.19 32.45 15.93
CA THR A 443 12.05 31.31 15.57
C THR A 443 11.58 30.72 14.22
N THR A 444 12.52 30.55 13.31
CA THR A 444 12.31 29.96 11.99
C THR A 444 12.72 28.47 11.95
N THR A 445 12.35 27.74 10.91
CA THR A 445 12.82 26.35 10.70
C THR A 445 14.34 26.32 10.58
N LEU A 446 14.93 27.29 9.89
CA LEU A 446 16.40 27.39 9.74
C LEU A 446 17.08 27.55 11.10
N ASP A 447 16.52 28.37 12.01
CA ASP A 447 17.05 28.49 13.37
C ASP A 447 17.03 27.16 14.13
N CYS A 448 15.99 26.34 13.89
CA CYS A 448 15.92 24.99 14.48
C CYS A 448 16.91 24.02 13.86
N GLU A 449 17.30 24.19 12.61
CA GLU A 449 18.31 23.35 11.96
C GLU A 449 19.72 23.68 12.44
N MET A 450 20.00 24.95 12.68
CA MET A 450 21.32 25.46 13.07
C MET A 450 21.59 25.35 14.59
N ASP A 451 20.56 25.31 15.43
CA ASP A 451 20.68 25.24 16.90
C ASP A 451 20.26 23.85 17.39
N PRO A 452 21.19 23.05 17.95
CA PRO A 452 20.91 21.71 18.47
C PRO A 452 19.79 21.64 19.52
N VAL A 453 19.65 22.68 20.36
CA VAL A 453 18.62 22.74 21.41
C VAL A 453 17.24 22.96 20.76
N LYS A 454 17.13 23.93 19.87
CA LYS A 454 15.89 24.19 19.13
C LYS A 454 15.52 23.01 18.26
N LYS A 455 16.49 22.35 17.61
CA LYS A 455 16.30 21.13 16.81
C LYS A 455 15.70 20.00 17.65
N LYS A 456 16.21 19.80 18.88
CA LYS A 456 15.66 18.80 19.81
C LYS A 456 14.22 19.12 20.21
N ILE A 457 13.92 20.37 20.54
CA ILE A 457 12.55 20.82 20.88
C ILE A 457 11.59 20.56 19.70
N ARG A 458 11.97 20.98 18.49
CA ARG A 458 11.19 20.74 17.28
C ARG A 458 10.95 19.24 17.05
N GLY A 459 11.98 18.40 17.27
CA GLY A 459 11.89 16.95 17.16
C GLY A 459 10.89 16.33 18.15
N VAL A 460 10.94 16.77 19.42
CA VAL A 460 9.97 16.35 20.46
C VAL A 460 8.53 16.72 20.07
N LEU A 461 8.32 17.93 19.59
CA LEU A 461 6.99 18.41 19.16
C LEU A 461 6.47 17.63 17.96
N LYS A 462 7.34 17.33 16.97
CA LYS A 462 7.03 16.45 15.84
C LYS A 462 6.55 15.07 16.32
N THR A 463 7.35 14.41 17.16
CA THR A 463 7.01 13.09 17.71
C THR A 463 5.70 13.14 18.49
N THR A 464 5.53 14.17 19.33
CA THR A 464 4.31 14.33 20.14
C THR A 464 3.07 14.52 19.28
N LEU A 465 3.10 15.40 18.28
CA LEU A 465 1.95 15.63 17.41
C LEU A 465 1.58 14.36 16.63
N LEU A 466 2.55 13.73 15.96
CA LEU A 466 2.30 12.50 15.19
C LEU A 466 1.76 11.37 16.09
N ALA A 467 2.31 11.21 17.30
CA ALA A 467 1.81 10.26 18.28
C ALA A 467 0.32 10.50 18.62
N GLN A 468 -0.09 11.75 18.76
CA GLN A 468 -1.50 12.08 19.02
C GLN A 468 -2.40 11.82 17.81
N LEU A 469 -1.93 12.11 16.59
CA LEU A 469 -2.65 11.81 15.35
C LEU A 469 -2.80 10.30 15.13
N TYR A 470 -1.83 9.50 15.58
CA TYR A 470 -1.90 8.04 15.53
C TYR A 470 -2.60 7.43 16.76
N GLY A 471 -3.05 8.27 17.67
CA GLY A 471 -3.83 7.86 18.85
C GLY A 471 -3.01 7.17 19.92
N GLU A 472 -1.73 7.50 20.02
CA GLU A 472 -0.86 6.93 21.02
C GLU A 472 -1.22 7.39 22.43
N GLY A 473 -1.19 6.44 23.39
CA GLY A 473 -1.32 6.74 24.80
C GLY A 473 -0.03 7.35 25.39
N LEU A 474 -0.15 7.95 26.57
CA LEU A 474 1.00 8.61 27.25
C LEU A 474 2.18 7.66 27.49
N ALA A 475 1.93 6.39 27.79
CA ALA A 475 2.98 5.40 28.01
C ALA A 475 3.89 5.23 26.79
N LYS A 476 3.29 5.08 25.60
CA LYS A 476 4.04 4.94 24.36
C LYS A 476 4.74 6.25 23.99
N LEU A 477 4.05 7.38 24.14
CA LEU A 477 4.66 8.70 23.92
C LEU A 477 5.88 8.93 24.84
N THR A 478 5.80 8.52 26.10
CA THR A 478 6.94 8.61 27.04
C THR A 478 8.15 7.82 26.55
N ALA A 479 7.91 6.59 26.07
CA ALA A 479 8.96 5.74 25.51
C ALA A 479 9.55 6.34 24.22
N ASP A 480 8.70 6.82 23.31
CA ASP A 480 9.12 7.40 22.03
C ASP A 480 9.90 8.72 22.20
N LEU A 481 9.65 9.44 23.30
CA LEU A 481 10.41 10.64 23.67
C LEU A 481 11.71 10.34 24.43
N GLY A 482 12.00 9.06 24.71
CA GLY A 482 13.19 8.67 25.49
C GLY A 482 13.15 9.14 26.95
N LEU A 483 11.96 9.32 27.51
CA LEU A 483 11.74 9.72 28.90
C LEU A 483 11.59 8.51 29.83
N ASP A 484 11.83 7.32 29.30
CA ASP A 484 11.66 6.03 29.99
C ASP A 484 13.03 5.60 30.55
N ASP A 485 13.37 6.08 31.73
CA ASP A 485 14.66 5.85 32.40
C ASP A 485 14.57 4.90 33.62
N GLY A 486 13.54 4.08 33.71
CA GLY A 486 13.37 3.15 34.82
C GLY A 486 12.46 1.93 34.51
N PRO A 487 12.46 0.94 35.41
CA PRO A 487 11.69 -0.29 35.28
C PRO A 487 10.20 -0.06 35.57
N TRP A 488 9.49 0.63 34.68
CA TRP A 488 8.11 1.02 34.88
C TRP A 488 7.15 0.13 34.09
N GLU A 489 6.29 -0.62 34.78
CA GLU A 489 5.06 -1.13 34.20
C GLU A 489 4.06 0.02 34.11
N TYR A 490 3.90 0.59 32.92
CA TYR A 490 2.86 1.58 32.70
C TYR A 490 1.49 0.91 32.71
N PRO A 491 0.57 1.31 33.60
CA PRO A 491 -0.80 0.81 33.53
C PRO A 491 -1.40 1.20 32.17
N SER A 492 -2.11 0.28 31.56
CA SER A 492 -2.86 0.59 30.35
C SER A 492 -3.87 1.70 30.62
N ASP A 493 -4.23 2.47 29.57
CA ASP A 493 -5.29 3.50 29.71
C ASP A 493 -6.58 2.94 30.31
N TRP A 494 -6.88 1.65 30.08
CA TRP A 494 -8.00 0.95 30.67
C TRP A 494 -7.84 0.76 32.18
N GLU A 495 -6.67 0.40 32.67
CA GLU A 495 -6.41 0.26 34.13
C GLU A 495 -6.47 1.62 34.83
N VAL A 496 -5.99 2.67 34.17
CA VAL A 496 -6.09 4.05 34.63
C VAL A 496 -7.56 4.46 34.78
N GLN A 497 -8.37 4.22 33.75
CA GLN A 497 -9.81 4.54 33.78
C GLN A 497 -10.60 3.70 34.79
N LYS A 498 -10.31 2.40 34.90
CA LYS A 498 -11.05 1.49 35.76
C LYS A 498 -10.74 1.68 37.25
N ARG A 499 -9.51 2.05 37.59
CA ARG A 499 -9.06 2.15 38.98
C ARG A 499 -9.01 3.58 39.53
N GLY A 500 -9.34 4.60 38.73
CA GLY A 500 -9.18 5.99 39.12
C GLY A 500 -7.72 6.38 39.42
N PHE A 501 -6.80 5.63 38.87
CA PHE A 501 -5.37 5.79 39.09
C PHE A 501 -4.85 7.02 38.34
N ASN A 502 -4.19 7.95 39.03
CA ASN A 502 -3.50 9.05 38.38
C ASN A 502 -2.02 8.67 38.16
N PRO A 503 -1.62 8.25 36.94
CA PRO A 503 -0.26 7.84 36.66
C PRO A 503 0.76 8.97 36.86
N GLU A 504 0.35 10.23 36.74
CA GLU A 504 1.23 11.40 36.88
C GLU A 504 1.79 11.56 38.28
N LEU A 505 1.03 11.13 39.30
CA LEU A 505 1.47 11.19 40.68
C LEU A 505 2.49 10.09 41.01
N LYS A 506 2.48 8.99 40.28
CA LYS A 506 3.36 7.85 40.53
C LYS A 506 4.54 7.77 39.58
N TYR A 507 4.37 8.28 38.35
CA TYR A 507 5.37 8.20 37.30
C TYR A 507 5.67 9.59 36.72
N PRO A 508 6.75 10.27 37.19
CA PRO A 508 7.15 11.62 36.74
C PRO A 508 7.28 11.76 35.22
N GLN A 509 7.70 10.68 34.52
CA GLN A 509 7.85 10.64 33.08
C GLN A 509 6.51 10.86 32.35
N TYR A 510 5.41 10.34 32.91
CA TYR A 510 4.06 10.60 32.37
C TYR A 510 3.70 12.08 32.47
N ALA A 511 4.10 12.75 33.55
CA ALA A 511 3.86 14.17 33.72
C ALA A 511 4.59 14.98 32.62
N ALA A 512 5.83 14.61 32.27
CA ALA A 512 6.59 15.25 31.21
C ALA A 512 5.93 15.03 29.83
N ALA A 513 5.58 13.80 29.46
CA ALA A 513 4.89 13.50 28.22
C ALA A 513 3.55 14.24 28.10
N LYS A 514 2.80 14.34 29.21
CA LYS A 514 1.56 15.11 29.27
C LYS A 514 1.80 16.62 29.07
N GLN A 515 2.89 17.16 29.61
CA GLN A 515 3.24 18.57 29.38
C GLN A 515 3.54 18.84 27.91
N TYR A 516 4.29 17.97 27.24
CA TYR A 516 4.52 18.10 25.79
C TYR A 516 3.22 18.02 24.99
N ARG A 517 2.34 17.07 25.33
CA ARG A 517 1.00 16.99 24.71
C ARG A 517 0.19 18.26 24.93
N LYS A 518 0.17 18.80 26.16
CA LYS A 518 -0.50 20.07 26.46
C LYS A 518 0.13 21.25 25.69
N ALA A 519 1.43 21.26 25.52
CA ALA A 519 2.13 22.28 24.75
C ALA A 519 1.69 22.28 23.27
N VAL A 520 1.64 21.10 22.64
CA VAL A 520 1.15 20.94 21.27
C VAL A 520 -0.28 21.47 21.15
N PHE A 521 -1.20 21.03 22.01
CA PHE A 521 -2.59 21.44 21.93
C PHE A 521 -2.88 22.86 22.42
N ARG A 522 -1.96 23.48 23.15
CA ARG A 522 -2.04 24.94 23.41
C ARG A 522 -1.90 25.74 22.11
N ALA A 523 -1.02 25.29 21.21
CA ALA A 523 -0.85 25.92 19.89
C ALA A 523 -1.93 25.51 18.89
N MET A 524 -2.58 24.36 19.10
CA MET A 524 -3.62 23.80 18.20
C MET A 524 -4.89 23.38 19.00
N PRO A 525 -5.59 24.33 19.66
CA PRO A 525 -6.70 23.97 20.54
C PRO A 525 -7.89 23.38 19.77
N LYS A 526 -8.20 23.86 18.57
CA LYS A 526 -9.29 23.34 17.76
C LYS A 526 -8.98 21.93 17.21
N THR A 527 -7.71 21.63 16.99
CA THR A 527 -7.29 20.25 16.61
C THR A 527 -7.52 19.28 17.76
N GLU A 528 -7.28 19.66 19.02
CA GLU A 528 -7.60 18.79 20.17
C GLU A 528 -9.11 18.49 20.25
N GLU A 529 -9.94 19.53 20.15
CA GLU A 529 -11.41 19.39 20.13
C GLU A 529 -11.86 18.50 18.96
N PHE A 530 -11.27 18.69 17.80
CA PHE A 530 -11.59 17.92 16.60
C PHE A 530 -11.18 16.44 16.74
N ILE A 531 -10.01 16.14 17.31
CA ILE A 531 -9.59 14.77 17.63
C ILE A 531 -10.59 14.08 18.57
N ILE A 532 -11.07 14.78 19.59
CA ILE A 532 -12.10 14.26 20.51
C ILE A 532 -13.38 13.95 19.75
N LYS A 533 -13.82 14.85 18.85
CA LYS A 533 -15.00 14.66 17.98
C LYS A 533 -14.81 13.43 17.06
N LEU A 534 -13.67 13.30 16.40
CA LEU A 534 -13.38 12.15 15.53
C LEU A 534 -13.41 10.82 16.30
N LYS A 535 -12.84 10.78 17.52
CA LYS A 535 -12.92 9.59 18.40
C LYS A 535 -14.36 9.24 18.77
N ALA A 536 -15.18 10.25 19.08
CA ALA A 536 -16.60 10.03 19.39
C ALA A 536 -17.37 9.46 18.18
N ILE A 537 -17.16 9.99 16.99
CA ILE A 537 -17.71 9.50 15.72
C ILE A 537 -17.29 8.04 15.49
N ALA A 538 -15.99 7.77 15.59
CA ALA A 538 -15.44 6.42 15.41
C ALA A 538 -16.05 5.41 16.41
N ARG A 539 -16.21 5.81 17.66
CA ARG A 539 -16.82 4.96 18.73
C ARG A 539 -18.28 4.68 18.43
N GLN A 540 -19.04 5.68 18.02
CA GLN A 540 -20.47 5.58 17.78
C GLN A 540 -20.79 4.76 16.52
N HIS A 541 -20.09 5.04 15.43
CA HIS A 541 -20.45 4.55 14.09
C HIS A 541 -19.56 3.43 13.58
N ARG A 542 -18.37 3.22 14.18
CA ARG A 542 -17.34 2.31 13.67
C ARG A 542 -16.90 2.62 12.23
N MET A 543 -17.07 3.87 11.84
CA MET A 543 -16.76 4.39 10.51
C MET A 543 -16.14 5.76 10.64
N MET A 544 -15.40 6.16 9.60
CA MET A 544 -14.81 7.48 9.46
C MET A 544 -14.94 7.93 8.01
N LEU A 545 -15.29 9.22 7.80
CA LEU A 545 -15.17 9.87 6.50
C LEU A 545 -13.78 10.51 6.37
N THR A 546 -13.16 10.35 5.22
CA THR A 546 -11.98 11.13 4.85
C THR A 546 -12.40 12.53 4.35
N ILE A 547 -11.42 13.38 4.05
CA ILE A 547 -11.70 14.74 3.54
C ILE A 547 -12.40 14.76 2.17
N ALA A 548 -12.20 13.72 1.35
CA ALA A 548 -12.89 13.55 0.07
C ALA A 548 -14.20 12.76 0.18
N GLY A 549 -14.59 12.32 1.37
CA GLY A 549 -15.84 11.58 1.57
C GLY A 549 -15.72 10.05 1.41
N ARG A 550 -14.52 9.47 1.30
CA ARG A 550 -14.37 8.01 1.39
C ARG A 550 -14.76 7.52 2.78
N VAL A 551 -15.47 6.39 2.82
CA VAL A 551 -15.92 5.77 4.07
C VAL A 551 -14.93 4.67 4.46
N LEU A 552 -14.33 4.78 5.64
CA LEU A 552 -13.37 3.80 6.18
C LEU A 552 -13.95 3.12 7.42
N ASP A 553 -13.76 1.80 7.54
CA ASP A 553 -14.26 1.01 8.66
C ASP A 553 -13.29 1.05 9.85
N VAL A 554 -13.71 1.58 10.99
CA VAL A 554 -12.92 1.58 12.21
C VAL A 554 -13.06 0.22 12.90
N PRO A 555 -11.94 -0.50 13.15
CA PRO A 555 -11.99 -1.87 13.63
C PRO A 555 -12.45 -1.98 15.09
N TRP A 556 -13.05 -3.12 15.38
CA TRP A 556 -13.33 -3.57 16.74
C TRP A 556 -12.18 -4.43 17.25
N SER A 557 -11.71 -4.18 18.47
CA SER A 557 -10.70 -5.01 19.12
C SER A 557 -11.37 -6.14 19.93
N PRO A 558 -11.25 -7.41 19.51
CA PRO A 558 -11.78 -8.54 20.28
C PRO A 558 -11.08 -8.67 21.63
N LYS A 559 -9.79 -8.34 21.70
CA LYS A 559 -8.97 -8.42 22.92
C LYS A 559 -9.47 -7.46 24.00
N TYR A 560 -9.78 -6.21 23.62
CA TYR A 560 -10.20 -5.17 24.56
C TYR A 560 -11.72 -4.95 24.58
N LYS A 561 -12.46 -5.69 23.76
CA LYS A 561 -13.94 -5.60 23.64
C LYS A 561 -14.42 -4.14 23.45
N ARG A 562 -13.71 -3.38 22.60
CA ARG A 562 -14.03 -1.97 22.30
C ARG A 562 -13.67 -1.60 20.87
N VAL A 563 -14.25 -0.52 20.38
CA VAL A 563 -13.84 0.11 19.11
C VAL A 563 -12.43 0.69 19.27
N GLU A 564 -11.59 0.50 18.28
CA GLU A 564 -10.25 1.12 18.21
C GLU A 564 -10.37 2.57 17.72
N GLU A 565 -11.08 3.41 18.49
CA GLU A 565 -11.45 4.79 18.11
C GLU A 565 -10.26 5.67 17.72
N HIS A 566 -9.08 5.41 18.29
CA HIS A 566 -7.84 6.09 17.95
C HIS A 566 -7.45 5.87 16.48
N LYS A 567 -7.76 4.71 15.91
CA LYS A 567 -7.56 4.46 14.47
C LYS A 567 -8.45 5.35 13.60
N GLY A 568 -9.62 5.78 14.10
CA GLY A 568 -10.47 6.73 13.38
C GLY A 568 -9.77 8.05 13.10
N VAL A 569 -8.99 8.56 14.07
CA VAL A 569 -8.18 9.79 13.88
C VAL A 569 -7.10 9.56 12.83
N ASN A 570 -6.37 8.45 12.95
CA ASN A 570 -5.34 8.08 11.98
C ASN A 570 -5.93 7.90 10.56
N TYR A 571 -7.10 7.25 10.44
CA TYR A 571 -7.79 7.08 9.16
C TYR A 571 -8.22 8.41 8.53
N PHE A 572 -8.64 9.37 9.36
CA PHE A 572 -8.94 10.72 8.88
C PHE A 572 -7.67 11.41 8.35
N CYS A 573 -6.56 11.39 9.10
CA CYS A 573 -5.31 12.07 8.74
C CYS A 573 -4.65 11.42 7.51
N GLN A 574 -4.37 10.13 7.59
CA GLN A 574 -3.69 9.41 6.51
C GLN A 574 -4.57 9.22 5.27
N GLY A 575 -5.86 8.94 5.49
CA GLY A 575 -6.83 8.83 4.40
C GLY A 575 -7.05 10.18 3.71
N GLY A 576 -7.09 11.27 4.48
CA GLY A 576 -7.18 12.62 3.96
C GLY A 576 -5.94 13.03 3.16
N GLN A 577 -4.74 12.73 3.65
CA GLN A 577 -3.51 12.95 2.88
C GLN A 577 -3.51 12.17 1.56
N TYR A 578 -3.93 10.89 1.59
CA TYR A 578 -4.06 10.11 0.35
C TYR A 578 -5.08 10.74 -0.61
N ASP A 579 -6.19 11.28 -0.11
CA ASP A 579 -7.16 11.97 -0.96
C ASP A 579 -6.56 13.19 -1.68
N LEU A 580 -5.69 13.96 -1.01
CA LEU A 580 -4.95 15.07 -1.63
C LEU A 580 -4.01 14.57 -2.73
N ILE A 581 -3.31 13.47 -2.47
CA ILE A 581 -2.41 12.83 -3.46
C ILE A 581 -3.21 12.31 -4.66
N ALA A 582 -4.32 11.62 -4.42
CA ALA A 582 -5.16 11.08 -5.49
C ALA A 582 -5.80 12.20 -6.35
N ASP A 583 -6.20 13.31 -5.73
CA ASP A 583 -6.66 14.49 -6.46
C ASP A 583 -5.55 15.08 -7.35
N ALA A 584 -4.35 15.21 -6.80
CA ALA A 584 -3.20 15.70 -7.56
C ALA A 584 -2.90 14.79 -8.75
N LEU A 585 -2.93 13.47 -8.58
CA LEU A 585 -2.71 12.50 -9.67
C LEU A 585 -3.78 12.63 -10.77
N LEU A 586 -5.05 12.86 -10.42
CA LEU A 586 -6.07 13.12 -11.44
C LEU A 586 -5.77 14.40 -12.23
N ARG A 587 -5.34 15.47 -11.57
CA ARG A 587 -4.99 16.72 -12.24
C ARG A 587 -3.71 16.61 -13.07
N VAL A 588 -2.77 15.78 -12.65
CA VAL A 588 -1.61 15.39 -13.47
C VAL A 588 -2.05 14.67 -14.75
N ILE A 589 -3.04 13.76 -14.64
CA ILE A 589 -3.64 13.10 -15.82
C ILE A 589 -4.35 14.13 -16.72
N ASP A 590 -5.14 15.03 -16.13
CA ASP A 590 -5.87 16.08 -16.89
C ASP A 590 -4.92 17.06 -17.60
N ALA A 591 -3.73 17.26 -17.05
CA ALA A 591 -2.65 18.05 -17.67
C ALA A 591 -1.84 17.27 -18.74
N GLY A 592 -2.11 15.96 -18.95
CA GLY A 592 -1.36 15.13 -19.90
C GLY A 592 0.04 14.73 -19.40
N LEU A 593 0.32 14.84 -18.10
CA LEU A 593 1.63 14.59 -17.48
C LEU A 593 1.75 13.20 -16.84
N GLN A 594 0.80 12.31 -17.05
CA GLN A 594 0.74 10.98 -16.42
C GLN A 594 1.98 10.11 -16.68
N ASP A 595 2.56 10.22 -17.88
CA ASP A 595 3.74 9.43 -18.27
C ASP A 595 5.03 9.91 -17.61
N ALA A 596 5.04 11.13 -17.04
CA ALA A 596 6.16 11.67 -16.28
C ALA A 596 6.21 11.17 -14.83
N VAL A 597 5.18 10.47 -14.34
CA VAL A 597 5.15 9.96 -12.97
C VAL A 597 5.82 8.59 -12.92
N TYR A 598 6.94 8.50 -12.22
CA TYR A 598 7.63 7.23 -11.95
C TYR A 598 7.01 6.48 -10.78
N LEU A 599 6.91 7.12 -9.62
CA LEU A 599 6.43 6.52 -8.37
C LEU A 599 5.67 7.54 -7.52
N THR A 600 4.74 7.01 -6.72
CA THR A 600 4.13 7.73 -5.61
C THR A 600 4.33 6.91 -4.34
N LEU A 601 5.13 7.40 -3.41
CA LEU A 601 5.54 6.71 -2.19
C LEU A 601 5.06 7.51 -0.98
N HIS A 602 3.92 7.13 -0.42
CA HIS A 602 3.29 7.86 0.69
C HIS A 602 2.97 9.31 0.32
N ASP A 603 3.87 10.24 0.60
CA ASP A 603 3.84 11.69 0.35
C ASP A 603 4.90 12.15 -0.67
N GLU A 604 5.75 11.24 -1.14
CA GLU A 604 6.78 11.49 -2.14
C GLU A 604 6.27 11.15 -3.56
N PHE A 605 6.48 12.07 -4.49
CA PHE A 605 6.34 11.85 -5.93
C PHE A 605 7.73 11.80 -6.56
N VAL A 606 8.04 10.71 -7.25
CA VAL A 606 9.23 10.61 -8.09
C VAL A 606 8.77 10.80 -9.53
N VAL A 607 9.24 11.84 -10.17
CA VAL A 607 8.77 12.26 -11.49
C VAL A 607 9.94 12.56 -12.43
N SER A 608 9.67 12.60 -13.74
CA SER A 608 10.61 13.13 -14.71
C SER A 608 10.98 14.58 -14.38
N THR A 609 12.27 14.88 -14.41
CA THR A 609 12.77 16.24 -14.10
C THR A 609 12.16 17.29 -15.02
N SER A 610 11.91 16.95 -16.27
CA SER A 610 11.33 17.86 -17.28
C SER A 610 9.92 18.35 -16.90
N ALA A 611 9.13 17.54 -16.19
CA ALA A 611 7.77 17.85 -15.76
C ALA A 611 7.68 18.28 -14.27
N SER A 612 8.78 18.25 -13.53
CA SER A 612 8.79 18.39 -12.08
C SER A 612 8.19 19.70 -11.57
N SER A 613 8.48 20.81 -12.23
CA SER A 613 7.98 22.14 -11.85
C SER A 613 6.46 22.26 -12.03
N GLU A 614 5.90 21.68 -13.09
CA GLU A 614 4.47 21.71 -13.36
C GLU A 614 3.72 20.78 -12.40
N ILE A 615 4.22 19.57 -12.19
CA ILE A 615 3.65 18.62 -11.22
C ILE A 615 3.71 19.20 -9.80
N ARG A 616 4.81 19.87 -9.43
CA ARG A 616 4.91 20.58 -8.15
C ARG A 616 3.81 21.62 -7.99
N ALA A 617 3.60 22.44 -9.01
CA ALA A 617 2.54 23.47 -8.98
C ALA A 617 1.13 22.89 -8.82
N ILE A 618 0.88 21.70 -9.43
CA ILE A 618 -0.35 20.94 -9.26
C ILE A 618 -0.48 20.43 -7.81
N LEU A 619 0.58 19.88 -7.23
CA LEU A 619 0.59 19.35 -5.86
C LEU A 619 0.30 20.45 -4.81
N GLU A 620 0.91 21.62 -4.97
CA GLU A 620 0.82 22.71 -3.99
C GLU A 620 -0.57 23.40 -3.96
N LYS A 621 -1.41 23.18 -4.96
CA LYS A 621 -2.77 23.76 -5.07
C LYS A 621 -3.84 22.67 -5.19
N PRO A 622 -4.26 22.02 -4.10
CA PRO A 622 -5.36 21.04 -4.14
C PRO A 622 -6.66 21.65 -4.66
N SER A 623 -7.56 20.83 -5.19
CA SER A 623 -8.85 21.31 -5.69
C SER A 623 -9.77 21.78 -4.57
N GLU A 624 -10.70 22.70 -4.87
CA GLU A 624 -11.61 23.32 -3.89
C GLU A 624 -12.56 22.31 -3.22
N ARG A 625 -12.79 21.14 -3.79
CA ARG A 625 -13.62 20.08 -3.19
C ARG A 625 -13.11 19.58 -1.83
N PHE A 626 -11.83 19.81 -1.50
CA PHE A 626 -11.27 19.48 -0.18
C PHE A 626 -11.53 20.56 0.89
N CYS A 627 -12.26 21.59 0.57
CA CYS A 627 -12.73 22.59 1.55
C CYS A 627 -13.83 22.07 2.49
N PHE A 628 -14.33 20.86 2.28
CA PHE A 628 -15.49 20.29 2.96
C PHE A 628 -15.49 20.48 4.49
N TRP A 629 -14.36 20.26 5.16
CA TRP A 629 -14.24 20.41 6.61
C TRP A 629 -13.89 21.84 7.08
N ALA A 630 -13.09 22.56 6.30
CA ALA A 630 -12.51 23.83 6.73
C ALA A 630 -13.00 25.05 5.92
N LYS A 631 -13.91 24.86 4.98
CA LYS A 631 -14.42 25.89 4.05
C LYS A 631 -13.31 26.61 3.26
N ARG A 632 -12.15 26.00 3.12
CA ARG A 632 -11.04 26.49 2.31
C ARG A 632 -10.11 25.32 1.92
N THR A 633 -9.45 25.47 0.79
CA THR A 633 -8.43 24.55 0.33
C THR A 633 -7.11 24.81 1.06
N PRO A 634 -6.44 23.80 1.60
CA PRO A 634 -5.11 24.00 2.19
C PRO A 634 -4.11 24.33 1.10
N ILE A 635 -3.19 25.26 1.36
CA ILE A 635 -1.99 25.44 0.54
C ILE A 635 -0.98 24.42 1.01
N LEU A 636 -0.52 23.56 0.10
CA LEU A 636 0.49 22.57 0.41
C LEU A 636 1.87 23.09 0.06
N ARG A 637 2.88 22.61 0.77
CA ARG A 637 4.28 22.86 0.48
C ARG A 637 4.96 21.57 0.14
N THR A 638 5.90 21.68 -0.78
CA THR A 638 6.69 20.54 -1.23
C THR A 638 8.18 20.85 -1.11
N ASP A 639 8.95 19.84 -0.75
CA ASP A 639 10.41 19.84 -0.86
C ASP A 639 10.79 19.11 -2.16
N MET A 640 11.48 19.82 -3.05
CA MET A 640 11.86 19.27 -4.35
C MET A 640 13.36 19.03 -4.38
N LYS A 641 13.76 17.81 -4.80
CA LYS A 641 15.15 17.41 -4.91
C LYS A 641 15.42 16.74 -6.26
N HIS A 642 16.35 17.29 -7.03
CA HIS A 642 16.85 16.65 -8.24
C HIS A 642 17.69 15.42 -7.85
N LEU A 643 17.39 14.27 -8.45
CA LEU A 643 18.06 12.99 -8.18
C LEU A 643 19.01 12.57 -9.30
N GLY A 644 18.84 13.09 -10.53
CA GLY A 644 19.53 12.65 -11.72
C GLY A 644 18.96 11.33 -12.27
N GLU A 645 19.78 10.61 -13.04
CA GLU A 645 19.37 9.34 -13.65
C GLU A 645 19.03 8.26 -12.60
N ARG A 646 19.57 8.36 -11.39
CA ARG A 646 19.45 7.34 -10.34
C ARG A 646 18.45 7.74 -9.26
N TRP A 647 17.61 6.79 -8.84
CA TRP A 647 16.68 7.03 -7.72
C TRP A 647 17.43 7.05 -6.37
N ALA A 648 18.39 7.90 -6.23
CA ALA A 648 19.04 8.22 -4.95
C ALA A 648 19.64 9.60 -5.06
N SER A 649 19.60 10.36 -3.97
CA SER A 649 20.42 11.57 -3.93
C SER A 649 21.90 11.21 -3.91
N ALA A 650 22.67 11.84 -4.74
CA ALA A 650 24.11 11.80 -4.69
C ALA A 650 24.65 12.20 -3.30
#